data_7fb689fe1988f7cf3b5f9c3d17714e19
#
_entry.id   7fb689fe1988f7cf3b5f9c3d17714e19
#
_cell.length_a   1.000
_cell.length_b   1.000
_cell.length_c   1.000
_cell.angle_alpha   90.00
_cell.angle_beta   90.00
_cell.angle_gamma   90.00
#
_symmetry.space_group_name_H-M   'P 1'
#
loop_
_entity.id
_entity.type
_entity.pdbx_description
1 polymer ?
#
loop_
_entity_poly.entity_id
_entity_poly.type
_entity_poly.pdbx_seq_one_letter_code
_entity_poly.pdbx_strand_id
1 'polypeptide(L)'
;MGNFLVRFGLLVRYIRPAVFPTMKHLLFSLALLGSVASAQEYLEIAANPGGAGGGKKIVLVAGDEEYRTEESMPMLAKILAKKHGFNCIVLFSTDEKAGYIDPNNQKNIRGTELLGDADLMIIGTRFRQLPDDHLAHFAKFLNAGKPVIGFRTATHAFSGGAKTGDFKWSEFGLKILGEKWVAHHGAHKKEGTRSVFETANLKHPVLRGVDEIFGTTDVYAVKNLDLNKATLLLRGAVTETLHDRSVPIRGPKNDPMQALAWLFEYTAPDGKTTGKSFCTTMGASVDFADEDLRRLIVNATHHLLGLEVPAKADVAFVDPFSPTMYSALKSDYYKERNLKPGDFATGKSPSLGLPGDKKTAKSTQPDNAPHAPSAEPPAATSARAQNVAPPSKGERIVLVGNGLAERDTWYSRIETELQLRYPNQALFFRNMGHVGDTPGFRPHPARVSQWAFPGAEKFHPDKTTHNGKGFYPTPDQWLTHLKADTVVGFFGYNESFDGASKVGNFEAELDAWVTHTLSKAYNGKAAPRVVLVSPVAYEDQSAKRDLPKGDVENSNLLLYAAAIEKVAKKHSLTYIDLFSPTKAIYAKGGDAFTTGGFVPTDAGYAEVAKLLATGLYGHASYESKADPKLVHEAVKQKDWFWNCDYNILNGVHTHGQRYNPYGPQNYP
;
A
#
# COMPACT_ATOMS: atom_id res chain seq x y z
N MET A 1 2.34 16.89 -67.49
CA MET A 1 2.24 18.24 -68.02
C MET A 1 2.27 19.13 -66.77
N GLY A 2 3.24 19.81 -66.49
CA GLY A 2 4.24 20.70 -67.03
C GLY A 2 4.43 21.79 -65.97
N ASN A 3 5.52 21.74 -65.29
CA ASN A 3 6.61 22.72 -65.21
C ASN A 3 6.22 24.20 -65.23
N PHE A 4 6.69 25.01 -64.25
CA PHE A 4 7.72 25.99 -64.48
C PHE A 4 8.28 26.58 -63.17
N LEU A 5 9.58 26.48 -63.04
CA LEU A 5 10.56 27.22 -62.23
C LEU A 5 10.72 28.67 -62.71
N VAL A 6 11.27 29.56 -61.87
CA VAL A 6 12.34 30.57 -62.11
C VAL A 6 12.33 31.56 -60.93
N ARG A 7 13.27 31.65 -60.03
CA ARG A 7 14.69 32.13 -60.00
C ARG A 7 14.88 33.64 -59.88
N PHE A 8 15.85 34.02 -58.99
CA PHE A 8 16.73 35.20 -58.87
C PHE A 8 16.19 36.39 -58.05
N GLY A 9 17.00 37.12 -57.27
CA GLY A 9 18.43 37.11 -57.00
C GLY A 9 18.81 38.13 -55.91
N LEU A 10 20.00 37.93 -55.40
CA LEU A 10 20.74 38.73 -54.43
C LEU A 10 20.85 40.25 -54.79
N LEU A 11 20.94 41.11 -53.75
CA LEU A 11 21.95 42.21 -53.78
C LEU A 11 22.44 42.54 -52.35
N VAL A 12 23.71 42.37 -52.12
CA VAL A 12 24.56 42.82 -51.00
C VAL A 12 25.01 44.26 -51.29
N ARG A 13 25.03 45.14 -50.29
CA ARG A 13 26.10 46.20 -50.23
C ARG A 13 26.34 46.67 -48.76
N TYR A 14 27.58 46.57 -48.41
CA TYR A 14 28.36 47.13 -47.32
C TYR A 14 28.22 48.64 -47.16
N ILE A 15 28.40 49.20 -45.93
CA ILE A 15 29.39 50.23 -45.59
C ILE A 15 29.48 50.28 -44.01
N ARG A 16 30.76 50.23 -43.51
CA ARG A 16 31.28 50.55 -42.16
C ARG A 16 31.81 52.00 -42.15
N PRO A 17 32.46 52.51 -41.09
CA PRO A 17 32.15 52.69 -39.67
C PRO A 17 32.37 54.16 -39.22
N ALA A 18 32.01 54.57 -38.00
CA ALA A 18 32.70 55.61 -37.23
C ALA A 18 32.30 55.72 -35.75
N VAL A 19 33.27 55.45 -34.90
CA VAL A 19 33.84 56.30 -33.83
C VAL A 19 32.99 56.58 -32.58
N PHE A 20 33.48 56.06 -31.44
CA PHE A 20 33.13 56.38 -30.02
C PHE A 20 33.44 57.87 -29.68
N PRO A 21 32.77 58.45 -28.62
CA PRO A 21 33.45 58.53 -27.35
C PRO A 21 32.58 58.42 -26.05
N THR A 22 33.23 57.86 -25.02
CA THR A 22 33.25 58.20 -23.58
C THR A 22 31.99 58.02 -22.69
N MET A 23 32.14 57.05 -21.85
CA MET A 23 31.72 56.87 -20.42
C MET A 23 31.06 58.07 -19.70
N LYS A 24 29.87 57.85 -19.14
CA LYS A 24 29.51 58.39 -17.82
C LYS A 24 28.69 57.36 -17.06
N HIS A 25 29.13 57.11 -15.83
CA HIS A 25 28.54 56.20 -14.84
C HIS A 25 27.06 56.50 -14.61
N LEU A 26 26.19 55.47 -14.79
CA LEU A 26 24.85 55.46 -14.19
C LEU A 26 24.78 54.23 -13.28
N LEU A 27 24.85 54.51 -11.99
CA LEU A 27 24.57 53.58 -10.89
C LEU A 27 23.11 53.12 -11.02
N PHE A 28 22.89 51.90 -11.54
CA PHE A 28 21.62 51.22 -11.36
C PHE A 28 21.60 50.57 -9.99
N SER A 29 20.91 51.21 -9.06
CA SER A 29 20.51 50.57 -7.77
C SER A 29 19.58 49.42 -8.09
N LEU A 30 20.12 48.19 -8.05
CA LEU A 30 19.33 46.97 -8.06
C LEU A 30 18.64 46.89 -6.68
N ALA A 31 17.40 47.38 -6.61
CA ALA A 31 16.53 47.08 -5.50
C ALA A 31 16.24 45.59 -5.52
N LEU A 32 16.93 44.82 -4.67
CA LEU A 32 16.49 43.47 -4.30
C LEU A 32 15.14 43.65 -3.57
N LEU A 33 14.06 43.59 -4.33
CA LEU A 33 12.75 43.23 -3.80
C LEU A 33 12.86 41.76 -3.39
N GLY A 34 13.28 41.51 -2.16
CA GLY A 34 13.05 40.27 -1.48
C GLY A 34 11.54 40.03 -1.47
N SER A 35 11.06 39.21 -2.39
CA SER A 35 9.74 38.63 -2.24
C SER A 35 9.75 37.84 -0.93
N VAL A 36 9.22 38.43 0.11
CA VAL A 36 8.75 37.66 1.27
C VAL A 36 7.73 36.70 0.68
N ALA A 37 8.12 35.45 0.47
CA ALA A 37 7.18 34.40 0.10
C ALA A 37 6.12 34.37 1.19
N SER A 38 4.97 34.98 0.94
CA SER A 38 3.78 34.81 1.78
C SER A 38 3.57 33.33 1.96
N ALA A 39 3.59 32.85 3.18
CA ALA A 39 3.29 31.45 3.45
C ALA A 39 1.94 31.13 2.79
N GLN A 40 1.93 30.19 1.86
CA GLN A 40 0.73 29.82 1.12
C GLN A 40 -0.32 29.29 2.12
N GLU A 41 -1.46 29.98 2.23
CA GLU A 41 -2.47 29.71 3.26
C GLU A 41 -3.30 28.45 2.96
N TYR A 42 -3.27 27.98 1.71
CA TYR A 42 -3.96 26.81 1.18
C TYR A 42 -3.11 26.13 0.11
N LEU A 43 -3.49 24.93 -0.29
CA LEU A 43 -2.81 24.19 -1.35
C LEU A 43 -3.61 24.28 -2.65
N GLU A 44 -2.96 24.73 -3.72
CA GLU A 44 -3.53 24.71 -5.07
C GLU A 44 -2.87 23.61 -5.91
N ILE A 45 -3.70 22.85 -6.62
CA ILE A 45 -3.24 21.84 -7.57
C ILE A 45 -3.98 22.05 -8.89
N ALA A 46 -3.25 22.57 -9.88
CA ALA A 46 -3.79 22.84 -11.19
C ALA A 46 -4.21 21.55 -11.93
N ALA A 47 -5.30 21.66 -12.66
CA ALA A 47 -5.80 20.62 -13.54
C ALA A 47 -4.74 20.14 -14.54
N ASN A 48 -4.78 18.84 -14.85
CA ASN A 48 -4.10 18.34 -16.05
C ASN A 48 -4.95 18.74 -17.28
N PRO A 49 -4.36 19.45 -18.27
CA PRO A 49 -5.10 19.87 -19.46
C PRO A 49 -5.72 18.67 -20.20
N GLY A 50 -6.95 18.82 -20.66
CA GLY A 50 -7.66 17.79 -21.43
C GLY A 50 -8.34 16.71 -20.60
N GLY A 51 -8.24 16.75 -19.26
CA GLY A 51 -8.99 15.83 -18.40
C GLY A 51 -10.51 16.09 -18.41
N ALA A 52 -11.31 15.07 -18.14
CA ALA A 52 -12.78 15.11 -18.20
C ALA A 52 -13.42 16.14 -17.26
N GLY A 53 -12.72 16.57 -16.21
CA GLY A 53 -13.16 17.61 -15.29
C GLY A 53 -13.22 19.01 -15.90
N GLY A 54 -12.61 19.22 -17.08
CA GLY A 54 -12.69 20.48 -17.85
C GLY A 54 -12.24 21.72 -17.07
N GLY A 55 -11.35 21.57 -16.09
CA GLY A 55 -10.88 22.67 -15.25
C GLY A 55 -11.88 23.17 -14.21
N LYS A 56 -13.01 22.48 -13.97
CA LYS A 56 -13.95 22.80 -12.89
C LYS A 56 -13.24 22.84 -11.55
N LYS A 57 -13.63 23.78 -10.71
CA LYS A 57 -12.98 24.06 -9.44
C LYS A 57 -13.59 23.23 -8.30
N ILE A 58 -12.77 22.46 -7.61
CA ILE A 58 -13.15 21.71 -6.41
C ILE A 58 -12.40 22.28 -5.22
N VAL A 59 -13.12 22.62 -4.15
CA VAL A 59 -12.53 23.00 -2.87
C VAL A 59 -12.69 21.85 -1.89
N LEU A 60 -11.55 21.37 -1.36
CA LEU A 60 -11.50 20.32 -0.37
C LEU A 60 -11.18 20.94 1.00
N VAL A 61 -12.00 20.64 2.00
CA VAL A 61 -11.89 21.27 3.34
C VAL A 61 -11.48 20.24 4.37
N ALA A 62 -10.23 20.33 4.84
CA ALA A 62 -9.62 19.47 5.85
C ALA A 62 -9.65 20.11 7.23
N GLY A 63 -10.18 19.41 8.23
CA GLY A 63 -10.24 19.91 9.60
C GLY A 63 -10.78 18.84 10.56
N ASP A 64 -10.08 17.71 10.65
CA ASP A 64 -10.45 16.58 11.50
C ASP A 64 -9.23 16.12 12.29
N GLU A 65 -9.26 16.36 13.58
CA GLU A 65 -8.18 16.07 14.51
C GLU A 65 -8.01 14.58 14.83
N GLU A 66 -8.95 13.72 14.40
CA GLU A 66 -8.91 12.27 14.67
C GLU A 66 -8.61 11.45 13.41
N TYR A 67 -9.32 11.71 12.31
CA TYR A 67 -9.30 10.83 11.12
C TYR A 67 -8.35 11.30 10.02
N ARG A 68 -7.50 12.31 10.31
CA ARG A 68 -6.34 12.69 9.50
C ARG A 68 -6.69 13.19 8.11
N THR A 69 -7.72 14.04 8.00
CA THR A 69 -8.11 14.60 6.69
C THR A 69 -7.06 15.52 6.08
N GLU A 70 -6.12 16.02 6.86
CA GLU A 70 -4.94 16.74 6.38
C GLU A 70 -4.00 15.87 5.53
N GLU A 71 -4.13 14.54 5.60
CA GLU A 71 -3.39 13.60 4.75
C GLU A 71 -4.20 13.19 3.51
N SER A 72 -5.49 12.86 3.70
CA SER A 72 -6.32 12.34 2.63
C SER A 72 -6.79 13.41 1.63
N MET A 73 -7.06 14.65 2.06
CA MET A 73 -7.53 15.70 1.16
C MET A 73 -6.49 16.11 0.11
N PRO A 74 -5.21 16.33 0.44
CA PRO A 74 -4.19 16.59 -0.57
C PRO A 74 -4.01 15.43 -1.55
N MET A 75 -4.08 14.19 -1.08
CA MET A 75 -3.99 13.00 -1.92
C MET A 75 -5.15 12.94 -2.91
N LEU A 76 -6.39 13.12 -2.46
CA LEU A 76 -7.57 13.16 -3.33
C LEU A 76 -7.52 14.33 -4.32
N ALA A 77 -7.09 15.51 -3.88
CA ALA A 77 -6.92 16.68 -4.75
C ALA A 77 -5.93 16.41 -5.89
N LYS A 78 -4.82 15.72 -5.61
CA LYS A 78 -3.86 15.33 -6.64
C LYS A 78 -4.47 14.35 -7.65
N ILE A 79 -5.22 13.36 -7.22
CA ILE A 79 -5.92 12.42 -8.10
C ILE A 79 -6.91 13.17 -8.97
N LEU A 80 -7.79 13.96 -8.37
CA LEU A 80 -8.81 14.75 -9.08
C LEU A 80 -8.19 15.71 -10.10
N ALA A 81 -7.08 16.37 -9.74
CA ALA A 81 -6.43 17.33 -10.64
C ALA A 81 -5.64 16.63 -11.75
N LYS A 82 -4.79 15.67 -11.41
CA LYS A 82 -3.82 15.11 -12.36
C LYS A 82 -4.39 13.97 -13.21
N LYS A 83 -5.37 13.22 -12.70
CA LYS A 83 -6.00 12.12 -13.43
C LYS A 83 -7.33 12.52 -14.08
N HIS A 84 -8.05 13.48 -13.47
CA HIS A 84 -9.41 13.83 -13.91
C HIS A 84 -9.56 15.27 -14.41
N GLY A 85 -8.54 16.13 -14.29
CA GLY A 85 -8.53 17.46 -14.89
C GLY A 85 -9.38 18.50 -14.14
N PHE A 86 -9.50 18.38 -12.81
CA PHE A 86 -10.12 19.39 -11.95
C PHE A 86 -9.08 20.37 -11.39
N ASN A 87 -9.41 21.65 -11.26
CA ASN A 87 -8.62 22.57 -10.45
C ASN A 87 -8.98 22.38 -8.99
N CYS A 88 -8.04 21.93 -8.17
CA CYS A 88 -8.29 21.58 -6.78
C CYS A 88 -7.62 22.57 -5.83
N ILE A 89 -8.35 22.98 -4.80
CA ILE A 89 -7.84 23.79 -3.70
C ILE A 89 -8.12 23.03 -2.41
N VAL A 90 -7.08 22.86 -1.58
CA VAL A 90 -7.24 22.23 -0.25
C VAL A 90 -7.06 23.29 0.82
N LEU A 91 -8.10 23.47 1.63
CA LEU A 91 -8.13 24.32 2.80
C LEU A 91 -7.85 23.50 4.05
N PHE A 92 -7.02 24.02 4.94
CA PHE A 92 -6.63 23.33 6.16
C PHE A 92 -7.01 24.14 7.40
N SER A 93 -7.32 23.41 8.47
CA SER A 93 -7.26 23.97 9.82
C SER A 93 -5.81 24.23 10.19
N THR A 94 -5.48 25.47 10.57
CA THR A 94 -4.10 25.90 10.82
C THR A 94 -3.96 26.64 12.13
N ASP A 95 -2.74 26.65 12.70
CA ASP A 95 -2.38 27.60 13.74
C ASP A 95 -2.48 29.04 13.21
N GLU A 96 -3.10 29.91 13.95
CA GLU A 96 -3.40 31.30 13.50
C GLU A 96 -2.14 32.14 13.27
N LYS A 97 -1.12 31.95 14.10
CA LYS A 97 0.10 32.77 14.10
C LYS A 97 1.21 32.14 13.27
N ALA A 98 1.48 30.89 13.51
CA ALA A 98 2.59 30.19 12.86
C ALA A 98 2.19 29.58 11.51
N GLY A 99 0.88 29.41 11.23
CA GLY A 99 0.34 28.93 9.95
C GLY A 99 0.68 27.48 9.62
N TYR A 100 1.14 26.66 10.56
CA TYR A 100 1.25 25.21 10.34
C TYR A 100 -0.11 24.56 10.45
N ILE A 101 -0.28 23.41 9.80
CA ILE A 101 -1.51 22.64 9.82
C ILE A 101 -1.72 22.08 11.22
N ASP A 102 -2.82 22.47 11.87
CA ASP A 102 -3.25 21.98 13.17
C ASP A 102 -4.76 21.72 13.19
N PRO A 103 -5.17 20.48 12.96
CA PRO A 103 -6.58 20.10 13.00
C PRO A 103 -7.26 20.33 14.35
N ASN A 104 -6.52 20.48 15.46
CA ASN A 104 -7.10 20.80 16.76
C ASN A 104 -7.61 22.24 16.85
N ASN A 105 -7.15 23.16 15.99
CA ASN A 105 -7.71 24.50 15.93
C ASN A 105 -9.09 24.46 15.26
N GLN A 106 -10.13 24.40 16.05
CA GLN A 106 -11.50 24.28 15.56
C GLN A 106 -12.06 25.61 15.00
N LYS A 107 -11.34 26.71 15.12
CA LYS A 107 -11.83 28.05 14.79
C LYS A 107 -11.21 28.67 13.55
N ASN A 108 -10.21 28.06 12.96
CA ASN A 108 -9.46 28.65 11.86
C ASN A 108 -9.31 27.70 10.69
N ILE A 109 -10.00 28.02 9.59
CA ILE A 109 -9.76 27.41 8.25
C ILE A 109 -9.64 28.59 7.29
N ARG A 110 -8.42 28.88 6.80
CA ARG A 110 -8.15 29.99 5.89
C ARG A 110 -8.57 29.65 4.47
N GLY A 111 -8.92 30.69 3.69
CA GLY A 111 -9.28 30.54 2.28
C GLY A 111 -10.74 30.12 2.05
N THR A 112 -11.62 30.20 3.06
CA THR A 112 -13.03 29.80 2.92
C THR A 112 -13.79 30.64 1.89
N GLU A 113 -13.35 31.88 1.58
CA GLU A 113 -13.90 32.75 0.52
C GLU A 113 -13.79 32.09 -0.87
N LEU A 114 -12.82 31.19 -1.08
CA LEU A 114 -12.62 30.46 -2.33
C LEU A 114 -13.76 29.48 -2.67
N LEU A 115 -14.62 29.17 -1.67
CA LEU A 115 -15.87 28.44 -1.92
C LEU A 115 -16.82 29.21 -2.85
N GLY A 116 -16.72 30.54 -2.90
CA GLY A 116 -17.55 31.36 -3.76
C GLY A 116 -17.50 30.94 -5.23
N ASP A 117 -16.32 30.59 -5.74
CA ASP A 117 -16.07 30.19 -7.12
C ASP A 117 -16.00 28.67 -7.33
N ALA A 118 -16.11 27.88 -6.28
CA ALA A 118 -16.06 26.43 -6.39
C ALA A 118 -17.29 25.86 -7.11
N ASP A 119 -17.10 24.83 -7.92
CA ASP A 119 -18.18 24.05 -8.54
C ASP A 119 -18.67 22.92 -7.61
N LEU A 120 -17.82 22.41 -6.74
CA LEU A 120 -18.10 21.35 -5.78
C LEU A 120 -17.23 21.53 -4.53
N MET A 121 -17.78 21.18 -3.37
CA MET A 121 -17.05 21.09 -2.10
C MET A 121 -16.94 19.65 -1.64
N ILE A 122 -15.71 19.24 -1.26
CA ILE A 122 -15.46 17.99 -0.52
C ILE A 122 -15.10 18.38 0.92
N ILE A 123 -15.84 17.89 1.91
CA ILE A 123 -15.65 18.28 3.31
C ILE A 123 -15.36 17.05 4.19
N GLY A 124 -14.27 17.14 4.96
CA GLY A 124 -13.88 16.20 6.01
C GLY A 124 -13.44 16.98 7.24
N THR A 125 -14.42 17.49 7.98
CA THR A 125 -14.20 18.29 9.19
C THR A 125 -14.95 17.69 10.37
N ARG A 126 -14.53 18.04 11.59
CA ARG A 126 -15.09 17.53 12.85
C ARG A 126 -15.21 18.65 13.87
N PHE A 127 -16.43 18.89 14.36
CA PHE A 127 -16.75 19.84 15.44
C PHE A 127 -16.22 21.27 15.25
N ARG A 128 -16.12 21.76 14.00
CA ARG A 128 -15.64 23.13 13.74
C ARG A 128 -16.55 24.18 14.36
N GLN A 129 -15.94 25.22 14.92
CA GLN A 129 -16.58 26.41 15.49
C GLN A 129 -16.03 27.65 14.79
N LEU A 130 -16.22 27.70 13.47
CA LEU A 130 -15.69 28.78 12.65
C LEU A 130 -16.35 30.11 12.95
N PRO A 131 -15.64 31.23 12.73
CA PRO A 131 -16.20 32.60 12.79
C PRO A 131 -17.34 32.77 11.78
N ASP A 132 -18.22 33.76 12.04
CA ASP A 132 -19.42 34.00 11.25
C ASP A 132 -19.12 34.39 9.79
N ASP A 133 -18.03 35.11 9.53
CA ASP A 133 -17.56 35.46 8.20
C ASP A 133 -17.12 34.20 7.41
N HIS A 134 -16.43 33.27 8.01
CA HIS A 134 -16.14 31.97 7.38
C HIS A 134 -17.42 31.20 7.09
N LEU A 135 -18.32 31.11 8.07
CA LEU A 135 -19.60 30.41 7.91
C LEU A 135 -20.48 31.04 6.81
N ALA A 136 -20.38 32.36 6.61
CA ALA A 136 -21.06 33.05 5.51
C ALA A 136 -20.61 32.57 4.14
N HIS A 137 -19.33 32.22 3.97
CA HIS A 137 -18.82 31.64 2.71
C HIS A 137 -19.42 30.25 2.43
N PHE A 138 -19.52 29.39 3.45
CA PHE A 138 -20.21 28.11 3.35
C PHE A 138 -21.70 28.29 3.02
N ALA A 139 -22.37 29.24 3.71
CA ALA A 139 -23.78 29.52 3.44
C ALA A 139 -24.00 30.00 2.00
N LYS A 140 -23.15 30.92 1.50
CA LYS A 140 -23.22 31.41 0.12
C LYS A 140 -23.06 30.27 -0.90
N PHE A 141 -22.11 29.35 -0.65
CA PHE A 141 -21.89 28.17 -1.50
C PHE A 141 -23.13 27.26 -1.53
N LEU A 142 -23.71 26.96 -0.37
CA LEU A 142 -24.88 26.09 -0.23
C LEU A 142 -26.15 26.75 -0.81
N ASN A 143 -26.34 28.06 -0.60
CA ASN A 143 -27.47 28.81 -1.14
C ASN A 143 -27.42 28.99 -2.66
N ALA A 144 -26.28 28.67 -3.28
CA ALA A 144 -26.17 28.53 -4.73
C ALA A 144 -26.56 27.12 -5.24
N GLY A 145 -27.02 26.22 -4.37
CA GLY A 145 -27.40 24.84 -4.72
C GLY A 145 -26.23 23.95 -5.16
N LYS A 146 -25.00 24.35 -4.86
CA LYS A 146 -23.79 23.65 -5.33
C LYS A 146 -23.56 22.33 -4.60
N PRO A 147 -23.04 21.28 -5.29
CA PRO A 147 -22.94 19.95 -4.73
C PRO A 147 -21.86 19.81 -3.64
N VAL A 148 -22.12 18.89 -2.70
CA VAL A 148 -21.27 18.60 -1.56
C VAL A 148 -20.93 17.10 -1.51
N ILE A 149 -19.69 16.76 -1.24
CA ILE A 149 -19.25 15.41 -0.82
C ILE A 149 -18.78 15.50 0.63
N GLY A 150 -19.38 14.70 1.50
CA GLY A 150 -18.97 14.57 2.89
C GLY A 150 -18.57 13.14 3.23
N PHE A 151 -17.56 12.96 4.05
CA PHE A 151 -17.18 11.64 4.51
C PHE A 151 -16.86 11.63 6.01
N ARG A 152 -17.09 10.48 6.64
CA ARG A 152 -16.86 10.18 8.05
C ARG A 152 -17.46 11.26 8.96
N THR A 153 -16.60 12.08 9.55
CA THR A 153 -16.94 13.12 10.53
C THR A 153 -17.66 14.32 9.95
N ALA A 154 -17.76 14.43 8.64
CA ALA A 154 -18.61 15.46 8.02
C ALA A 154 -20.06 15.41 8.51
N THR A 155 -20.55 14.26 9.00
CA THR A 155 -21.86 14.11 9.64
C THR A 155 -22.00 14.91 10.96
N HIS A 156 -20.88 15.38 11.50
CA HIS A 156 -20.79 16.34 12.63
C HIS A 156 -19.69 17.36 12.39
N ALA A 157 -19.64 17.88 11.16
CA ALA A 157 -18.62 18.82 10.68
C ALA A 157 -18.48 20.05 11.57
N PHE A 158 -19.59 20.59 12.07
CA PHE A 158 -19.65 21.80 12.85
C PHE A 158 -20.28 21.56 14.23
N SER A 159 -19.93 22.40 15.20
CA SER A 159 -20.44 22.34 16.56
C SER A 159 -20.75 23.77 17.09
N GLY A 160 -21.28 23.85 18.31
CA GLY A 160 -21.62 25.13 18.93
C GLY A 160 -22.98 25.70 18.51
N GLY A 161 -23.19 26.96 18.80
CA GLY A 161 -24.48 27.65 18.63
C GLY A 161 -24.60 28.53 17.38
N ALA A 162 -23.60 28.56 16.50
CA ALA A 162 -23.58 29.38 15.31
C ALA A 162 -24.75 29.09 14.37
N LYS A 163 -25.34 30.14 13.79
CA LYS A 163 -26.50 30.09 12.89
C LYS A 163 -26.32 31.03 11.70
N THR A 164 -26.97 30.66 10.59
CA THR A 164 -27.20 31.57 9.46
C THR A 164 -28.70 31.58 9.21
N GLY A 165 -29.39 32.66 9.57
CA GLY A 165 -30.83 32.66 9.67
C GLY A 165 -31.34 31.61 10.66
N ASP A 166 -32.25 30.75 10.23
CA ASP A 166 -32.77 29.64 11.03
C ASP A 166 -31.88 28.37 10.96
N PHE A 167 -30.90 28.33 10.06
CA PHE A 167 -30.01 27.19 9.88
C PHE A 167 -28.95 27.12 10.98
N LYS A 168 -28.97 26.04 11.77
CA LYS A 168 -27.96 25.77 12.80
C LYS A 168 -26.82 24.97 12.19
N TRP A 169 -25.60 25.48 12.28
CA TRP A 169 -24.42 24.79 11.72
C TRP A 169 -24.15 23.41 12.36
N SER A 170 -24.52 23.22 13.61
CA SER A 170 -24.46 21.91 14.27
C SER A 170 -25.41 20.85 13.65
N GLU A 171 -26.35 21.27 12.81
CA GLU A 171 -27.26 20.39 12.07
C GLU A 171 -26.78 20.14 10.61
N PHE A 172 -25.59 20.60 10.22
CA PHE A 172 -25.05 20.47 8.87
C PHE A 172 -25.13 19.04 8.35
N GLY A 173 -24.66 18.06 9.12
CA GLY A 173 -24.71 16.65 8.74
C GLY A 173 -26.14 16.20 8.39
N LEU A 174 -27.09 16.48 9.29
CA LEU A 174 -28.51 16.10 9.08
C LEU A 174 -29.15 16.80 7.90
N LYS A 175 -28.93 18.11 7.76
CA LYS A 175 -29.63 18.96 6.78
C LYS A 175 -29.01 18.90 5.39
N ILE A 176 -27.67 18.78 5.30
CA ILE A 176 -26.92 18.82 4.03
C ILE A 176 -26.51 17.42 3.58
N LEU A 177 -26.11 16.54 4.51
CA LEU A 177 -25.64 15.20 4.15
C LEU A 177 -26.68 14.10 4.39
N GLY A 178 -27.83 14.44 5.00
CA GLY A 178 -28.93 13.50 5.26
C GLY A 178 -28.81 12.75 6.58
N GLU A 179 -27.67 12.79 7.27
CA GLU A 179 -27.49 12.12 8.55
C GLU A 179 -26.54 12.91 9.46
N LYS A 180 -26.80 12.90 10.74
CA LYS A 180 -25.89 13.38 11.77
C LYS A 180 -25.21 12.21 12.47
N TRP A 181 -24.03 12.40 12.98
CA TRP A 181 -23.41 11.39 13.82
C TRP A 181 -24.28 11.04 15.04
N VAL A 182 -24.54 9.75 15.22
CA VAL A 182 -25.36 9.24 16.32
C VAL A 182 -24.50 8.44 17.30
N ALA A 183 -23.79 7.44 16.80
CA ALA A 183 -22.91 6.58 17.59
C ALA A 183 -22.03 5.73 16.66
N HIS A 184 -21.00 5.13 17.22
CA HIS A 184 -20.33 4.00 16.61
C HIS A 184 -21.28 2.78 16.66
N HIS A 185 -21.49 2.12 15.54
CA HIS A 185 -22.22 0.85 15.45
C HIS A 185 -21.27 -0.33 15.56
N GLY A 186 -20.13 -0.26 14.89
CA GLY A 186 -18.98 -1.13 15.10
C GLY A 186 -18.18 -0.72 16.34
N ALA A 187 -17.33 -1.62 16.84
CA ALA A 187 -16.42 -1.32 17.94
C ALA A 187 -15.21 -0.52 17.43
N HIS A 188 -15.16 0.75 17.83
CA HIS A 188 -14.12 1.69 17.43
C HIS A 188 -12.70 1.15 17.69
N LYS A 189 -11.82 1.24 16.69
CA LYS A 189 -10.44 0.70 16.70
C LYS A 189 -10.30 -0.81 16.90
N LYS A 190 -11.38 -1.55 16.73
CA LYS A 190 -11.39 -3.02 16.85
C LYS A 190 -12.03 -3.70 15.65
N GLU A 191 -13.10 -3.13 15.12
CA GLU A 191 -13.91 -3.66 14.04
C GLU A 191 -13.81 -2.72 12.84
N GLY A 192 -13.64 -3.29 11.65
CA GLY A 192 -13.60 -2.56 10.38
C GLY A 192 -14.95 -2.57 9.67
N THR A 193 -14.94 -2.08 8.44
CA THR A 193 -16.12 -2.00 7.58
C THR A 193 -15.83 -2.62 6.22
N ARG A 194 -16.72 -3.52 5.75
CA ARG A 194 -16.82 -3.92 4.33
C ARG A 194 -18.06 -3.33 3.70
N SER A 195 -17.92 -2.89 2.46
CA SER A 195 -19.08 -2.44 1.70
C SER A 195 -19.91 -3.62 1.19
N VAL A 196 -21.23 -3.43 1.19
CA VAL A 196 -22.18 -4.33 0.54
C VAL A 196 -23.07 -3.48 -0.34
N PHE A 197 -23.20 -3.84 -1.60
CA PHE A 197 -23.97 -3.06 -2.57
C PHE A 197 -25.47 -3.12 -2.25
N GLU A 198 -26.13 -1.95 -2.32
CA GLU A 198 -27.60 -1.89 -2.27
C GLU A 198 -28.18 -2.44 -3.58
N THR A 199 -28.91 -3.55 -3.50
CA THR A 199 -29.37 -4.30 -4.67
C THR A 199 -30.24 -3.49 -5.63
N ALA A 200 -31.01 -2.55 -5.10
CA ALA A 200 -31.87 -1.67 -5.91
C ALA A 200 -31.06 -0.70 -6.78
N ASN A 201 -29.80 -0.45 -6.47
CA ASN A 201 -28.99 0.60 -7.08
C ASN A 201 -27.66 0.11 -7.70
N LEU A 202 -27.50 -1.19 -7.96
CA LEU A 202 -26.28 -1.81 -8.51
C LEU A 202 -25.74 -1.16 -9.79
N LYS A 203 -26.63 -0.59 -10.61
CA LYS A 203 -26.28 0.05 -11.90
C LYS A 203 -26.05 1.56 -11.77
N HIS A 204 -26.07 2.12 -10.55
CA HIS A 204 -25.92 3.54 -10.37
C HIS A 204 -24.51 4.00 -10.84
N PRO A 205 -24.39 5.12 -11.61
CA PRO A 205 -23.12 5.55 -12.17
C PRO A 205 -22.00 5.73 -11.13
N VAL A 206 -22.31 6.15 -9.91
CA VAL A 206 -21.34 6.31 -8.81
C VAL A 206 -20.66 4.99 -8.43
N LEU A 207 -21.30 3.85 -8.69
CA LEU A 207 -20.76 2.52 -8.40
C LEU A 207 -19.96 1.91 -9.56
N ARG A 208 -19.80 2.63 -10.67
CA ARG A 208 -19.13 2.12 -11.87
C ARG A 208 -17.65 1.78 -11.58
N GLY A 209 -17.26 0.53 -11.82
CA GLY A 209 -15.89 0.05 -11.58
C GLY A 209 -15.48 -0.01 -10.11
N VAL A 210 -16.43 0.16 -9.18
CA VAL A 210 -16.23 -0.07 -7.74
C VAL A 210 -16.53 -1.54 -7.47
N ASP A 211 -15.60 -2.22 -6.83
CA ASP A 211 -15.78 -3.58 -6.34
C ASP A 211 -16.08 -3.54 -4.82
N GLU A 212 -15.39 -4.33 -4.01
CA GLU A 212 -15.57 -4.33 -2.55
C GLU A 212 -14.65 -3.30 -1.90
N ILE A 213 -15.19 -2.44 -1.04
CA ILE A 213 -14.41 -1.49 -0.25
C ILE A 213 -14.20 -2.06 1.16
N PHE A 214 -12.95 -2.04 1.61
CA PHE A 214 -12.60 -2.31 3.00
C PHE A 214 -12.01 -1.06 3.66
N GLY A 215 -12.47 -0.74 4.87
CA GLY A 215 -11.90 0.33 5.70
C GLY A 215 -11.62 -0.15 7.11
N THR A 216 -10.55 0.39 7.69
CA THR A 216 -10.17 0.14 9.09
C THR A 216 -11.03 0.92 10.08
N THR A 217 -11.93 1.79 9.61
CA THR A 217 -12.89 2.46 10.46
C THR A 217 -14.14 1.63 10.67
N ASP A 218 -14.69 1.72 11.87
CA ASP A 218 -15.94 1.07 12.24
C ASP A 218 -17.16 1.71 11.56
N VAL A 219 -18.21 0.92 11.37
CA VAL A 219 -19.49 1.37 10.84
C VAL A 219 -20.15 2.37 11.80
N TYR A 220 -20.67 3.48 11.30
CA TYR A 220 -21.51 4.40 12.06
C TYR A 220 -22.96 3.94 12.11
N ALA A 221 -23.65 4.21 13.23
CA ALA A 221 -25.09 4.09 13.33
C ALA A 221 -25.77 5.19 12.50
N VAL A 222 -26.61 4.80 11.56
CA VAL A 222 -27.42 5.68 10.69
C VAL A 222 -28.88 5.51 11.07
N LYS A 223 -29.53 6.58 11.55
CA LYS A 223 -30.88 6.51 12.11
C LYS A 223 -31.85 7.56 11.57
N ASN A 224 -31.34 8.64 11.01
CA ASN A 224 -32.17 9.79 10.60
C ASN A 224 -32.24 9.94 9.07
N LEU A 225 -31.59 9.08 8.30
CA LEU A 225 -31.53 9.15 6.85
C LEU A 225 -32.94 8.94 6.25
N ASP A 226 -33.48 10.01 5.62
CA ASP A 226 -34.76 9.95 4.92
C ASP A 226 -34.59 9.31 3.53
N LEU A 227 -34.99 8.06 3.39
CA LEU A 227 -34.87 7.31 2.13
C LEU A 227 -35.76 7.86 0.99
N ASN A 228 -36.71 8.77 1.27
CA ASN A 228 -37.47 9.48 0.20
C ASN A 228 -36.62 10.58 -0.46
N LYS A 229 -35.57 11.06 0.22
CA LYS A 229 -34.63 12.08 -0.26
C LYS A 229 -33.24 11.52 -0.55
N ALA A 230 -33.01 10.28 -0.16
CA ALA A 230 -31.70 9.63 -0.30
C ALA A 230 -31.78 8.47 -1.29
N THR A 231 -30.73 8.33 -2.10
CA THR A 231 -30.46 7.13 -2.89
C THR A 231 -29.34 6.35 -2.19
N LEU A 232 -29.70 5.27 -1.50
CA LEU A 232 -28.73 4.40 -0.82
C LEU A 232 -27.93 3.62 -1.86
N LEU A 233 -26.60 3.65 -1.78
CA LEU A 233 -25.70 2.99 -2.71
C LEU A 233 -25.00 1.79 -2.07
N LEU A 234 -24.49 1.95 -0.85
CA LEU A 234 -23.76 0.93 -0.12
C LEU A 234 -24.27 0.79 1.31
N ARG A 235 -24.25 -0.44 1.81
CA ARG A 235 -24.40 -0.79 3.23
C ARG A 235 -23.06 -1.18 3.82
N GLY A 236 -22.89 -0.99 5.11
CA GLY A 236 -21.67 -1.32 5.86
C GLY A 236 -21.83 -2.59 6.67
N ALA A 237 -21.09 -3.62 6.31
CA ALA A 237 -20.94 -4.81 7.13
C ALA A 237 -19.80 -4.59 8.12
N VAL A 238 -20.11 -4.71 9.42
CA VAL A 238 -19.09 -4.71 10.50
C VAL A 238 -18.27 -5.98 10.40
N THR A 239 -16.94 -5.85 10.40
CA THR A 239 -16.01 -6.99 10.35
C THR A 239 -15.46 -7.33 11.73
N GLU A 240 -14.97 -8.56 11.89
CA GLU A 240 -14.47 -9.05 13.19
C GLU A 240 -13.21 -8.32 13.67
N THR A 241 -12.41 -7.80 12.76
CA THR A 241 -11.14 -7.12 13.05
C THR A 241 -10.89 -5.97 12.06
N LEU A 242 -9.80 -5.22 12.26
CA LEU A 242 -9.33 -4.16 11.35
C LEU A 242 -8.50 -4.70 10.17
N HIS A 243 -8.40 -6.00 10.01
CA HIS A 243 -7.61 -6.59 8.94
C HIS A 243 -8.42 -6.65 7.63
N ASP A 244 -7.80 -6.35 6.51
CA ASP A 244 -8.42 -6.34 5.17
C ASP A 244 -9.05 -7.70 4.75
N ARG A 245 -8.61 -8.81 5.34
CA ARG A 245 -9.18 -10.15 5.14
C ARG A 245 -10.26 -10.51 6.16
N SER A 246 -10.59 -9.60 7.07
CA SER A 246 -11.59 -9.85 8.10
C SER A 246 -12.97 -10.05 7.48
N VAL A 247 -13.69 -11.07 7.96
CA VAL A 247 -15.03 -11.38 7.48
C VAL A 247 -16.09 -10.58 8.23
N PRO A 248 -17.26 -10.32 7.64
CA PRO A 248 -18.38 -9.72 8.33
C PRO A 248 -18.85 -10.55 9.53
N ILE A 249 -19.12 -9.88 10.65
CA ILE A 249 -19.70 -10.51 11.85
C ILE A 249 -21.09 -11.07 11.50
N ARG A 250 -21.39 -12.29 11.92
CA ARG A 250 -22.71 -12.89 11.77
C ARG A 250 -23.65 -12.40 12.87
N GLY A 251 -24.95 -12.23 12.54
CA GLY A 251 -26.00 -11.95 13.49
C GLY A 251 -26.46 -10.49 13.56
N PRO A 252 -27.11 -10.05 14.65
CA PRO A 252 -27.88 -8.80 14.70
C PRO A 252 -27.08 -7.52 14.42
N LYS A 253 -25.76 -7.56 14.53
CA LYS A 253 -24.91 -6.41 14.23
C LYS A 253 -24.91 -6.06 12.74
N ASN A 254 -25.09 -7.05 11.86
CA ASN A 254 -25.16 -6.89 10.42
C ASN A 254 -26.54 -7.25 9.83
N ASP A 255 -27.56 -7.38 10.66
CA ASP A 255 -28.94 -7.66 10.21
C ASP A 255 -29.94 -6.80 11.00
N PRO A 256 -30.40 -5.66 10.42
CA PRO A 256 -29.99 -5.09 9.12
C PRO A 256 -28.65 -4.33 9.19
N MET A 257 -27.88 -4.37 8.09
CA MET A 257 -26.66 -3.56 7.94
C MET A 257 -27.01 -2.06 7.90
N GLN A 258 -26.15 -1.22 8.48
CA GLN A 258 -26.29 0.23 8.43
C GLN A 258 -26.04 0.77 7.00
N ALA A 259 -26.61 1.93 6.67
CA ALA A 259 -26.24 2.65 5.45
C ALA A 259 -24.76 3.10 5.53
N LEU A 260 -24.02 2.94 4.43
CA LEU A 260 -22.61 3.27 4.35
C LEU A 260 -22.32 4.45 3.42
N ALA A 261 -22.98 4.46 2.24
CA ALA A 261 -22.84 5.54 1.26
C ALA A 261 -24.14 5.81 0.54
N TRP A 262 -24.47 7.10 0.34
CA TRP A 262 -25.71 7.54 -0.28
C TRP A 262 -25.57 8.89 -0.97
N LEU A 263 -26.48 9.18 -1.89
CA LEU A 263 -26.78 10.51 -2.40
C LEU A 263 -27.97 11.07 -1.65
N PHE A 264 -27.99 12.39 -1.43
CA PHE A 264 -29.07 13.07 -0.71
C PHE A 264 -29.42 14.41 -1.37
N GLU A 265 -30.71 14.76 -1.38
CA GLU A 265 -31.18 16.06 -1.81
C GLU A 265 -31.34 16.96 -0.58
N TYR A 266 -30.52 17.98 -0.47
CA TYR A 266 -30.54 18.90 0.66
C TYR A 266 -31.32 20.18 0.38
N THR A 267 -31.81 20.81 1.45
CA THR A 267 -32.31 22.18 1.44
C THR A 267 -31.23 23.08 2.06
N ALA A 268 -30.85 24.13 1.34
CA ALA A 268 -29.80 25.07 1.73
C ALA A 268 -30.19 25.93 2.96
N PRO A 269 -29.22 26.64 3.57
CA PRO A 269 -29.49 27.50 4.72
C PRO A 269 -30.53 28.61 4.51
N ASP A 270 -30.81 29.05 3.26
CA ASP A 270 -31.85 29.99 2.91
C ASP A 270 -33.28 29.41 3.01
N GLY A 271 -33.43 28.11 3.28
CA GLY A 271 -34.67 27.39 3.39
C GLY A 271 -35.46 27.22 2.07
N LYS A 272 -34.87 27.55 0.93
CA LYS A 272 -35.55 27.58 -0.39
C LYS A 272 -34.79 26.82 -1.47
N THR A 273 -33.48 27.06 -1.56
CA THR A 273 -32.64 26.45 -2.58
C THR A 273 -32.39 24.97 -2.24
N THR A 274 -32.45 24.12 -3.24
CA THR A 274 -32.10 22.70 -3.12
C THR A 274 -30.79 22.44 -3.83
N GLY A 275 -30.02 21.45 -3.33
CA GLY A 275 -28.82 20.96 -3.94
C GLY A 275 -28.62 19.47 -3.68
N LYS A 276 -27.57 18.89 -4.19
CA LYS A 276 -27.28 17.46 -4.05
C LYS A 276 -26.00 17.23 -3.25
N SER A 277 -26.01 16.21 -2.42
CA SER A 277 -24.80 15.77 -1.73
C SER A 277 -24.57 14.27 -1.89
N PHE A 278 -23.34 13.87 -1.70
CA PHE A 278 -22.94 12.49 -1.48
C PHE A 278 -22.32 12.38 -0.09
N CYS A 279 -22.67 11.33 0.65
CA CYS A 279 -22.11 11.06 1.96
C CYS A 279 -21.68 9.60 2.07
N THR A 280 -20.53 9.36 2.73
CA THR A 280 -20.11 8.04 3.18
C THR A 280 -19.63 8.12 4.63
N THR A 281 -19.94 7.09 5.43
CA THR A 281 -19.48 6.99 6.81
C THR A 281 -18.06 6.42 6.95
N MET A 282 -17.41 6.04 5.84
CA MET A 282 -15.96 5.78 5.74
C MET A 282 -15.23 7.09 5.46
N GLY A 283 -13.92 7.14 5.66
CA GLY A 283 -13.12 8.29 5.23
C GLY A 283 -12.03 8.75 6.18
N ALA A 284 -11.52 7.88 7.07
CA ALA A 284 -10.22 8.11 7.68
C ALA A 284 -9.13 8.08 6.61
N SER A 285 -8.00 8.73 6.85
CA SER A 285 -6.89 8.73 5.91
C SER A 285 -6.48 7.30 5.50
N VAL A 286 -6.43 6.38 6.46
CA VAL A 286 -6.12 4.96 6.22
C VAL A 286 -7.16 4.22 5.38
N ASP A 287 -8.44 4.60 5.43
CA ASP A 287 -9.48 3.99 4.59
C ASP A 287 -9.22 4.27 3.10
N PHE A 288 -8.61 5.41 2.77
CA PHE A 288 -8.25 5.78 1.40
C PHE A 288 -7.05 5.02 0.83
N ALA A 289 -6.44 4.12 1.60
CA ALA A 289 -5.54 3.11 1.03
C ALA A 289 -6.30 2.16 0.10
N ASP A 290 -7.60 1.95 0.35
CA ASP A 290 -8.49 1.18 -0.51
C ASP A 290 -8.76 1.93 -1.82
N GLU A 291 -8.52 1.27 -2.95
CA GLU A 291 -8.65 1.85 -4.30
C GLU A 291 -10.10 2.19 -4.62
N ASP A 292 -11.03 1.34 -4.22
CA ASP A 292 -12.43 1.48 -4.57
C ASP A 292 -13.14 2.56 -3.74
N LEU A 293 -12.65 2.85 -2.52
CA LEU A 293 -13.10 4.05 -1.80
C LEU A 293 -12.69 5.33 -2.55
N ARG A 294 -11.44 5.40 -3.05
CA ARG A 294 -11.01 6.55 -3.86
C ARG A 294 -11.84 6.67 -5.13
N ARG A 295 -12.13 5.54 -5.79
CA ARG A 295 -12.96 5.48 -6.99
C ARG A 295 -14.39 5.91 -6.72
N LEU A 296 -14.97 5.50 -5.62
CA LEU A 296 -16.30 5.94 -5.19
C LEU A 296 -16.39 7.48 -5.07
N ILE A 297 -15.37 8.13 -4.45
CA ILE A 297 -15.33 9.60 -4.31
C ILE A 297 -15.13 10.28 -5.67
N VAL A 298 -14.25 9.78 -6.53
CA VAL A 298 -14.05 10.32 -7.89
C VAL A 298 -15.32 10.19 -8.72
N ASN A 299 -15.99 9.04 -8.68
CA ASN A 299 -17.24 8.80 -9.39
C ASN A 299 -18.36 9.73 -8.87
N ALA A 300 -18.46 9.91 -7.56
CA ALA A 300 -19.42 10.85 -6.96
C ALA A 300 -19.15 12.29 -7.40
N THR A 301 -17.87 12.67 -7.53
CA THR A 301 -17.46 13.99 -8.04
C THR A 301 -17.94 14.21 -9.47
N HIS A 302 -17.69 13.27 -10.38
CA HIS A 302 -18.17 13.35 -11.76
C HIS A 302 -19.70 13.41 -11.83
N HIS A 303 -20.36 12.50 -11.11
CA HIS A 303 -21.82 12.40 -11.10
C HIS A 303 -22.49 13.69 -10.61
N LEU A 304 -22.03 14.24 -9.48
CA LEU A 304 -22.59 15.46 -8.89
C LEU A 304 -22.36 16.70 -9.75
N LEU A 305 -21.29 16.72 -10.54
CA LEU A 305 -20.99 17.79 -11.49
C LEU A 305 -21.68 17.60 -12.86
N GLY A 306 -22.50 16.55 -13.02
CA GLY A 306 -23.19 16.26 -14.28
C GLY A 306 -22.25 15.80 -15.40
N LEU A 307 -21.05 15.33 -15.05
CA LEU A 307 -20.06 14.79 -15.98
C LEU A 307 -20.27 13.28 -16.15
N GLU A 308 -19.81 12.75 -17.27
CA GLU A 308 -19.79 11.31 -17.47
C GLU A 308 -18.87 10.65 -16.44
N VAL A 309 -19.36 9.63 -15.75
CA VAL A 309 -18.55 8.82 -14.85
C VAL A 309 -17.77 7.80 -15.70
N PRO A 310 -16.43 7.75 -15.61
CA PRO A 310 -15.63 6.79 -16.35
C PRO A 310 -16.04 5.34 -16.07
N ALA A 311 -15.84 4.45 -17.05
CA ALA A 311 -16.14 3.02 -16.87
C ALA A 311 -15.34 2.43 -15.68
N LYS A 312 -14.08 2.82 -15.55
CA LYS A 312 -13.22 2.59 -14.38
C LYS A 312 -12.33 3.82 -14.20
N ALA A 313 -12.63 4.68 -13.22
CA ALA A 313 -11.86 5.88 -12.95
C ALA A 313 -10.43 5.52 -12.51
N ASP A 314 -9.40 6.17 -13.09
CA ASP A 314 -8.01 6.05 -12.63
C ASP A 314 -7.84 6.80 -11.31
N VAL A 315 -7.58 6.06 -10.25
CA VAL A 315 -7.41 6.57 -8.88
C VAL A 315 -6.06 6.17 -8.26
N ALA A 316 -5.10 5.79 -9.12
CA ALA A 316 -3.74 5.54 -8.70
C ALA A 316 -3.14 6.81 -8.03
N PHE A 317 -2.37 6.62 -6.99
CA PHE A 317 -1.71 7.72 -6.30
C PHE A 317 -0.80 8.49 -7.26
N VAL A 318 -0.86 9.83 -7.18
CA VAL A 318 0.03 10.70 -7.97
C VAL A 318 1.40 10.80 -7.30
N ASP A 319 1.41 10.89 -5.99
CA ASP A 319 2.61 10.87 -5.15
C ASP A 319 2.47 9.75 -4.13
N PRO A 320 3.55 9.22 -3.54
CA PRO A 320 3.48 8.21 -2.51
C PRO A 320 2.52 8.61 -1.37
N PHE A 321 1.67 7.72 -0.95
CA PHE A 321 0.70 7.95 0.10
C PHE A 321 0.85 6.90 1.20
N SER A 322 1.28 7.35 2.38
CA SER A 322 1.48 6.50 3.56
C SER A 322 0.67 7.10 4.73
N PRO A 323 -0.64 6.81 4.77
CA PRO A 323 -1.51 7.39 5.79
C PRO A 323 -1.18 6.85 7.18
N THR A 324 -1.32 7.70 8.19
CA THR A 324 -1.18 7.28 9.58
C THR A 324 -2.53 6.78 10.13
N MET A 325 -2.47 5.80 11.04
CA MET A 325 -3.68 5.33 11.72
C MET A 325 -4.36 6.49 12.45
N TYR A 326 -5.68 6.57 12.35
CA TYR A 326 -6.45 7.64 12.99
C TYR A 326 -6.33 7.61 14.51
N SER A 327 -6.11 8.81 15.08
CA SER A 327 -5.99 9.04 16.51
C SER A 327 -6.10 10.51 16.80
N ALA A 328 -6.73 10.88 17.92
CA ALA A 328 -6.77 12.25 18.39
C ALA A 328 -5.38 12.67 18.92
N LEU A 329 -4.61 13.35 18.08
CA LEU A 329 -3.27 13.85 18.41
C LEU A 329 -3.34 15.29 18.92
N LYS A 330 -2.45 15.62 19.87
CA LYS A 330 -2.39 16.97 20.46
C LYS A 330 -1.70 17.97 19.52
N SER A 331 -1.98 19.27 19.70
CA SER A 331 -1.37 20.34 18.89
C SER A 331 0.17 20.36 18.93
N ASP A 332 0.79 19.88 20.01
CA ASP A 332 2.26 19.77 20.07
C ASP A 332 2.83 18.85 18.98
N TYR A 333 2.11 17.78 18.63
CA TYR A 333 2.48 16.89 17.52
C TYR A 333 2.53 17.67 16.20
N TYR A 334 1.50 18.45 15.89
CA TYR A 334 1.42 19.25 14.67
C TYR A 334 2.42 20.39 14.65
N LYS A 335 2.61 21.06 15.79
CA LYS A 335 3.61 22.12 15.99
C LYS A 335 5.04 21.61 15.77
N GLU A 336 5.37 20.44 16.30
CA GLU A 336 6.68 19.84 16.14
C GLU A 336 6.97 19.50 14.67
N ARG A 337 5.99 19.01 13.93
CA ARG A 337 6.11 18.70 12.52
C ARG A 337 6.12 19.95 11.65
N ASN A 338 5.46 21.00 12.06
CA ASN A 338 5.42 22.33 11.42
C ASN A 338 5.10 22.26 9.91
N LEU A 339 4.24 21.33 9.50
CA LEU A 339 3.86 21.17 8.09
C LEU A 339 2.97 22.33 7.63
N LYS A 340 3.21 22.81 6.43
CA LYS A 340 2.46 23.86 5.76
C LYS A 340 1.67 23.30 4.58
N PRO A 341 0.62 23.97 4.08
CA PRO A 341 -0.10 23.54 2.89
C PRO A 341 0.83 23.21 1.70
N GLY A 342 1.87 24.01 1.44
CA GLY A 342 2.84 23.81 0.38
C GLY A 342 3.70 22.56 0.48
N ASP A 343 3.77 21.91 1.65
CA ASP A 343 4.50 20.66 1.84
C ASP A 343 3.77 19.47 1.21
N PHE A 344 2.49 19.65 0.90
CA PHE A 344 1.65 18.66 0.19
C PHE A 344 1.52 18.91 -1.30
N ALA A 345 2.28 19.84 -1.88
CA ALA A 345 2.27 20.10 -3.31
C ALA A 345 2.59 18.84 -4.14
N THR A 346 2.25 18.85 -5.43
CA THR A 346 2.62 17.75 -6.35
C THR A 346 4.14 17.52 -6.33
N GLY A 347 4.55 16.26 -6.27
CA GLY A 347 5.95 15.85 -6.08
C GLY A 347 6.41 15.84 -4.63
N LYS A 348 5.54 16.17 -3.68
CA LYS A 348 5.86 16.15 -2.25
C LYS A 348 4.91 15.21 -1.51
N SER A 349 5.47 14.42 -0.58
CA SER A 349 4.71 13.50 0.26
C SER A 349 5.33 13.48 1.66
N PRO A 350 4.94 14.41 2.54
CA PRO A 350 5.54 14.48 3.87
C PRO A 350 5.20 13.21 4.66
N SER A 351 6.21 12.63 5.32
CA SER A 351 6.01 11.52 6.26
C SER A 351 5.45 12.10 7.56
N LEU A 352 4.25 11.66 7.94
CA LEU A 352 3.58 12.20 9.14
C LEU A 352 3.91 11.41 10.40
N GLY A 353 3.98 10.09 10.37
CA GLY A 353 4.28 9.23 11.53
C GLY A 353 3.40 9.48 12.77
N LEU A 354 3.54 8.66 13.79
CA LEU A 354 2.81 8.78 15.06
C LEU A 354 3.68 9.39 16.16
N PRO A 355 3.07 9.91 17.27
CA PRO A 355 3.80 10.34 18.45
C PRO A 355 4.67 9.21 18.99
N GLY A 356 5.91 9.50 19.33
CA GLY A 356 6.88 8.52 19.80
C GLY A 356 7.76 7.91 18.70
N ASP A 357 7.42 8.07 17.43
CA ASP A 357 8.35 7.77 16.34
C ASP A 357 9.59 8.66 16.50
N LYS A 358 10.75 8.06 16.57
CA LYS A 358 12.02 8.82 16.59
C LYS A 358 12.05 9.67 15.32
N LYS A 359 12.39 10.97 15.47
CA LYS A 359 12.61 11.85 14.31
C LYS A 359 13.51 11.13 13.32
N THR A 360 12.93 10.64 12.23
CA THR A 360 13.71 10.23 11.08
C THR A 360 14.45 11.48 10.62
N ALA A 361 15.74 11.32 10.45
CA ALA A 361 16.68 12.35 10.10
C ALA A 361 16.10 13.32 9.07
N LYS A 362 16.44 14.63 9.24
CA LYS A 362 16.22 15.68 8.25
C LYS A 362 16.24 15.09 6.85
N SER A 363 15.14 15.28 6.10
CA SER A 363 15.16 15.06 4.66
C SER A 363 16.27 15.94 4.12
N THR A 364 17.40 15.37 3.83
CA THR A 364 18.34 15.94 2.89
C THR A 364 17.60 15.92 1.56
N GLN A 365 17.09 17.08 1.15
CA GLN A 365 16.75 17.32 -0.23
C GLN A 365 17.94 16.86 -1.08
N PRO A 366 17.73 16.04 -2.08
CA PRO A 366 18.72 15.93 -3.13
C PRO A 366 18.71 17.29 -3.85
N ASP A 367 19.84 17.98 -3.80
CA ASP A 367 20.10 19.13 -4.64
C ASP A 367 19.77 18.77 -6.09
N ASN A 368 19.12 19.72 -6.77
CA ASN A 368 18.90 19.71 -8.20
C ASN A 368 20.25 19.56 -8.94
N ALA A 369 20.65 18.32 -9.19
CA ALA A 369 21.60 18.03 -10.24
C ALA A 369 20.82 17.71 -11.53
N PRO A 370 21.23 18.27 -12.68
CA PRO A 370 20.53 18.02 -13.94
C PRO A 370 20.52 16.53 -14.26
N HIS A 371 19.38 16.06 -14.74
CA HIS A 371 19.23 14.71 -15.27
C HIS A 371 20.35 14.40 -16.26
N ALA A 372 21.30 13.60 -15.82
CA ALA A 372 22.11 12.83 -16.75
C ALA A 372 21.22 11.73 -17.37
N PRO A 373 21.40 11.42 -18.66
CA PRO A 373 20.60 10.38 -19.28
C PRO A 373 20.75 9.08 -18.53
N SER A 374 19.63 8.36 -18.40
CA SER A 374 19.54 7.06 -17.76
C SER A 374 20.71 6.17 -18.20
N ALA A 375 21.62 5.90 -17.26
CA ALA A 375 22.57 4.82 -17.47
C ALA A 375 21.74 3.53 -17.60
N GLU A 376 21.98 2.79 -18.67
CA GLU A 376 21.54 1.39 -18.79
C GLU A 376 21.87 0.65 -17.48
N PRO A 377 20.96 -0.23 -17.03
CA PRO A 377 21.27 -1.07 -15.87
C PRO A 377 22.59 -1.77 -16.19
N PRO A 378 23.50 -1.86 -15.23
CA PRO A 378 24.74 -2.59 -15.46
C PRO A 378 24.38 -3.98 -15.96
N ALA A 379 24.92 -4.32 -17.12
CA ALA A 379 24.79 -5.63 -17.70
C ALA A 379 24.98 -6.65 -16.61
N ALA A 380 24.05 -7.62 -16.53
CA ALA A 380 24.09 -8.71 -15.57
C ALA A 380 25.55 -9.19 -15.47
N THR A 381 26.19 -8.87 -14.37
CA THR A 381 27.45 -9.50 -14.02
C THR A 381 27.12 -10.97 -13.89
N SER A 382 27.44 -11.71 -14.94
CA SER A 382 27.45 -13.16 -14.93
C SER A 382 28.01 -13.58 -13.59
N ALA A 383 27.22 -14.38 -12.83
CA ALA A 383 27.64 -14.94 -11.56
C ALA A 383 29.11 -15.37 -11.69
N ARG A 384 29.98 -14.68 -10.98
CA ARG A 384 31.34 -15.15 -10.82
C ARG A 384 31.19 -16.58 -10.35
N ALA A 385 31.62 -17.54 -11.16
CA ALA A 385 31.64 -18.94 -10.80
C ALA A 385 32.40 -19.05 -9.49
N GLN A 386 31.69 -19.05 -8.38
CA GLN A 386 32.23 -19.54 -7.14
C GLN A 386 32.53 -21.01 -7.41
N ASN A 387 33.71 -21.49 -7.09
CA ASN A 387 34.02 -22.91 -7.05
C ASN A 387 33.13 -23.55 -5.98
N VAL A 388 31.91 -23.83 -6.35
CA VAL A 388 30.91 -24.44 -5.46
C VAL A 388 31.14 -25.95 -5.55
N ALA A 389 31.51 -26.56 -4.45
CA ALA A 389 31.70 -27.99 -4.38
C ALA A 389 30.37 -28.75 -4.58
N PRO A 390 30.38 -29.93 -5.21
CA PRO A 390 29.17 -30.77 -5.26
C PRO A 390 28.72 -31.16 -3.85
N PRO A 391 27.42 -31.57 -3.68
CA PRO A 391 26.90 -31.91 -2.37
C PRO A 391 27.70 -33.10 -1.74
N SER A 392 27.83 -33.08 -0.41
CA SER A 392 28.42 -34.18 0.33
C SER A 392 27.49 -35.39 0.34
N LYS A 393 28.07 -36.60 0.44
CA LYS A 393 27.28 -37.81 0.53
C LYS A 393 26.42 -37.81 1.81
N GLY A 394 25.11 -37.98 1.65
CA GLY A 394 24.14 -37.97 2.74
C GLY A 394 23.82 -36.56 3.29
N GLU A 395 24.19 -35.51 2.56
CA GLU A 395 23.90 -34.14 2.97
C GLU A 395 22.41 -33.93 3.25
N ARG A 396 22.08 -33.29 4.36
CA ARG A 396 20.73 -33.05 4.86
C ARG A 396 20.36 -31.60 4.61
N ILE A 397 19.59 -31.39 3.53
CA ILE A 397 19.18 -30.07 3.04
C ILE A 397 17.78 -29.78 3.55
N VAL A 398 17.59 -28.64 4.20
CA VAL A 398 16.29 -28.21 4.70
C VAL A 398 15.96 -26.84 4.13
N LEU A 399 14.82 -26.72 3.43
CA LEU A 399 14.25 -25.45 3.01
C LEU A 399 13.45 -24.83 4.16
N VAL A 400 13.58 -23.53 4.35
CA VAL A 400 12.81 -22.74 5.31
C VAL A 400 12.36 -21.45 4.66
N GLY A 401 11.30 -20.85 5.16
CA GLY A 401 10.79 -19.55 4.69
C GLY A 401 9.36 -19.60 4.18
N ASN A 402 9.04 -18.71 3.28
CA ASN A 402 7.67 -18.41 2.89
C ASN A 402 7.13 -19.25 1.72
N GLY A 403 6.08 -18.73 1.06
CA GLY A 403 5.29 -19.44 0.05
C GLY A 403 6.09 -19.95 -1.15
N LEU A 404 7.26 -19.37 -1.49
CA LEU A 404 8.08 -19.89 -2.58
C LEU A 404 8.66 -21.29 -2.22
N ALA A 405 9.10 -21.46 -0.97
CA ALA A 405 9.52 -22.76 -0.49
C ALA A 405 8.32 -23.72 -0.31
N GLU A 406 7.29 -23.30 0.43
CA GLU A 406 6.16 -24.17 0.77
C GLU A 406 5.50 -24.77 -0.45
N ARG A 407 5.22 -23.95 -1.48
CA ARG A 407 4.47 -24.41 -2.65
C ARG A 407 5.23 -25.37 -3.55
N ASP A 408 6.57 -25.41 -3.49
CA ASP A 408 7.33 -26.48 -4.16
C ASP A 408 6.96 -27.87 -3.63
N THR A 409 6.43 -27.98 -2.42
CA THR A 409 5.90 -29.27 -1.89
C THR A 409 4.84 -29.91 -2.81
N TRP A 410 4.08 -29.10 -3.54
CA TRP A 410 3.06 -29.57 -4.49
C TRP A 410 3.63 -29.94 -5.86
N TYR A 411 4.76 -29.32 -6.23
CA TYR A 411 5.42 -29.54 -7.53
C TYR A 411 6.66 -30.38 -7.41
N SER A 412 7.35 -30.39 -6.27
CA SER A 412 8.53 -31.21 -5.95
C SER A 412 9.67 -31.09 -6.97
N ARG A 413 9.80 -29.91 -7.61
CA ARG A 413 10.76 -29.67 -8.67
C ARG A 413 12.17 -29.49 -8.16
N ILE A 414 12.34 -28.82 -7.00
CA ILE A 414 13.66 -28.50 -6.43
C ILE A 414 14.40 -29.78 -6.06
N GLU A 415 13.78 -30.68 -5.31
CA GLU A 415 14.43 -31.95 -4.95
C GLU A 415 14.63 -32.85 -6.16
N THR A 416 13.63 -32.94 -7.06
CA THR A 416 13.75 -33.72 -8.30
C THR A 416 14.99 -33.32 -9.09
N GLU A 417 15.23 -32.02 -9.26
CA GLU A 417 16.39 -31.49 -9.97
C GLU A 417 17.72 -31.92 -9.30
N LEU A 418 17.79 -31.87 -7.96
CA LEU A 418 18.96 -32.29 -7.19
C LEU A 418 19.19 -33.81 -7.28
N GLN A 419 18.15 -34.63 -7.20
CA GLN A 419 18.25 -36.08 -7.30
C GLN A 419 18.67 -36.55 -8.72
N LEU A 420 18.25 -35.81 -9.76
CA LEU A 420 18.69 -36.07 -11.12
C LEU A 420 20.15 -35.70 -11.38
N ARG A 421 20.63 -34.61 -10.79
CA ARG A 421 22.04 -34.18 -10.92
C ARG A 421 22.99 -35.00 -10.06
N TYR A 422 22.56 -35.43 -8.88
CA TYR A 422 23.41 -36.03 -7.86
C TYR A 422 22.88 -37.37 -7.29
N PRO A 423 22.54 -38.36 -8.15
CA PRO A 423 21.84 -39.58 -7.71
C PRO A 423 22.69 -40.43 -6.73
N ASN A 424 24.01 -40.29 -6.79
CA ASN A 424 24.95 -41.09 -5.97
C ASN A 424 25.25 -40.47 -4.60
N GLN A 425 24.72 -39.26 -4.34
CA GLN A 425 25.00 -38.54 -3.09
C GLN A 425 24.05 -38.89 -1.94
N ALA A 426 22.99 -39.66 -2.21
CA ALA A 426 22.00 -40.06 -1.20
C ALA A 426 21.52 -38.86 -0.38
N LEU A 427 21.13 -37.77 -1.07
CA LEU A 427 20.67 -36.52 -0.46
C LEU A 427 19.42 -36.76 0.37
N PHE A 428 19.40 -36.15 1.57
CA PHE A 428 18.19 -36.07 2.40
C PHE A 428 17.62 -34.66 2.30
N PHE A 429 16.41 -34.53 1.81
CA PHE A 429 15.77 -33.23 1.54
C PHE A 429 14.43 -33.11 2.29
N ARG A 430 14.21 -31.95 2.95
CA ARG A 430 12.96 -31.63 3.63
C ARG A 430 12.60 -30.17 3.42
N ASN A 431 11.34 -29.94 3.18
CA ASN A 431 10.78 -28.60 3.00
C ASN A 431 9.96 -28.20 4.24
N MET A 432 10.44 -27.20 4.97
CA MET A 432 9.78 -26.60 6.13
C MET A 432 9.21 -25.21 5.81
N GLY A 433 9.03 -24.88 4.54
CA GLY A 433 8.39 -23.62 4.12
C GLY A 433 6.94 -23.55 4.55
N HIS A 434 6.48 -22.36 4.91
CA HIS A 434 5.09 -22.09 5.24
C HIS A 434 4.69 -20.68 4.81
N VAL A 435 3.53 -20.55 4.13
CA VAL A 435 2.99 -19.25 3.72
C VAL A 435 2.83 -18.34 4.94
N GLY A 436 3.38 -17.15 4.89
CA GLY A 436 3.33 -16.18 5.98
C GLY A 436 4.54 -16.20 6.90
N ASP A 437 5.47 -17.16 6.77
CA ASP A 437 6.72 -17.15 7.51
C ASP A 437 7.60 -15.94 7.12
N THR A 438 8.16 -15.28 8.14
CA THR A 438 9.27 -14.32 8.02
C THR A 438 10.51 -14.89 8.71
N PRO A 439 11.69 -14.27 8.65
CA PRO A 439 12.87 -14.79 9.35
C PRO A 439 12.60 -15.03 10.84
N GLY A 440 11.92 -14.11 11.53
CA GLY A 440 11.67 -14.17 12.97
C GLY A 440 10.29 -14.64 13.38
N PHE A 441 9.29 -14.56 12.53
CA PHE A 441 7.91 -14.92 12.87
C PHE A 441 7.45 -16.13 12.07
N ARG A 442 7.18 -17.24 12.76
CA ARG A 442 6.76 -18.52 12.19
C ARG A 442 5.59 -19.09 12.98
N PRO A 443 4.38 -18.58 12.73
CA PRO A 443 3.21 -18.94 13.52
C PRO A 443 2.77 -20.38 13.28
N HIS A 444 2.42 -21.05 14.38
CA HIS A 444 1.74 -22.33 14.34
C HIS A 444 0.79 -22.41 15.54
N PRO A 445 -0.49 -22.79 15.38
CA PRO A 445 -1.50 -22.72 16.46
C PRO A 445 -1.19 -23.59 17.68
N ALA A 446 -0.38 -24.61 17.53
CA ALA A 446 0.03 -25.51 18.62
C ALA A 446 1.44 -25.23 19.14
N ARG A 447 2.10 -24.15 18.73
CA ARG A 447 3.44 -23.80 19.17
C ARG A 447 3.38 -22.90 20.42
N VAL A 448 4.23 -23.17 21.40
CA VAL A 448 4.33 -22.35 22.63
C VAL A 448 4.81 -20.93 22.32
N SER A 449 5.72 -20.79 21.37
CA SER A 449 6.20 -19.49 20.88
C SER A 449 6.04 -19.40 19.36
N GLN A 450 5.56 -18.25 18.87
CA GLN A 450 5.45 -17.98 17.44
C GLN A 450 6.75 -17.42 16.86
N TRP A 451 7.74 -17.16 17.70
CA TRP A 451 9.02 -16.57 17.31
C TRP A 451 10.03 -17.66 16.93
N ALA A 452 10.75 -17.44 15.83
CA ALA A 452 11.70 -18.41 15.30
C ALA A 452 12.98 -18.49 16.14
N PHE A 453 13.31 -17.39 16.84
CA PHE A 453 14.47 -17.30 17.71
C PHE A 453 14.21 -16.29 18.85
N PRO A 454 14.95 -16.34 19.97
CA PRO A 454 14.81 -15.40 21.07
C PRO A 454 15.10 -13.94 20.63
N GLY A 455 14.23 -13.01 20.97
CA GLY A 455 14.36 -11.59 20.61
C GLY A 455 13.82 -11.23 19.21
N ALA A 456 13.19 -12.17 18.50
CA ALA A 456 12.58 -11.91 17.21
C ALA A 456 11.37 -10.98 17.29
N GLU A 457 10.68 -10.95 18.41
CA GLU A 457 9.52 -10.10 18.70
C GLU A 457 9.79 -8.61 18.49
N LYS A 458 11.01 -8.15 18.70
CA LYS A 458 11.39 -6.75 18.51
C LYS A 458 11.26 -6.24 17.07
N PHE A 459 11.26 -7.13 16.09
CA PHE A 459 11.11 -6.78 14.67
C PHE A 459 9.65 -6.66 14.25
N HIS A 460 8.72 -7.13 15.09
CA HIS A 460 7.29 -7.13 14.84
C HIS A 460 6.51 -6.56 16.04
N PRO A 461 6.74 -5.29 16.42
CA PRO A 461 6.12 -4.69 17.60
C PRO A 461 4.60 -4.62 17.53
N ASP A 462 4.04 -4.65 16.31
CA ASP A 462 2.60 -4.58 16.06
C ASP A 462 1.91 -5.96 16.12
N LYS A 463 2.67 -7.05 16.18
CA LYS A 463 2.11 -8.41 16.23
C LYS A 463 1.80 -8.81 17.65
N THR A 464 0.52 -8.97 17.94
CA THR A 464 0.06 -9.61 19.17
C THR A 464 0.07 -11.11 18.96
N THR A 465 0.95 -11.83 19.66
CA THR A 465 1.01 -13.28 19.59
C THR A 465 0.26 -13.91 20.74
N HIS A 466 -0.56 -14.92 20.44
CA HIS A 466 -1.11 -15.79 21.45
C HIS A 466 -0.24 -17.05 21.48
N ASN A 467 0.49 -17.25 22.57
CA ASN A 467 1.24 -18.50 22.76
C ASN A 467 0.26 -19.66 22.85
N GLY A 468 0.45 -20.64 21.97
CA GLY A 468 -0.30 -21.89 22.03
C GLY A 468 0.06 -22.67 23.31
N LYS A 469 -0.85 -23.51 23.78
CA LYS A 469 -0.61 -24.44 24.89
C LYS A 469 -0.22 -25.84 24.39
N GLY A 470 0.13 -25.93 23.11
CA GLY A 470 0.50 -27.19 22.49
C GLY A 470 2.00 -27.49 22.61
N PHE A 471 2.40 -28.55 21.96
CA PHE A 471 3.76 -29.09 22.00
C PHE A 471 4.36 -29.29 20.59
N TYR A 472 3.82 -28.57 19.59
CA TYR A 472 4.41 -28.60 18.25
C TYR A 472 5.83 -28.02 18.28
N PRO A 473 6.84 -28.72 17.68
CA PRO A 473 8.21 -28.34 17.82
C PRO A 473 8.53 -26.94 17.28
N THR A 474 9.48 -26.26 17.95
CA THR A 474 10.02 -24.99 17.45
C THR A 474 10.81 -25.20 16.15
N PRO A 475 11.09 -24.14 15.38
CA PRO A 475 11.97 -24.25 14.20
C PRO A 475 13.33 -24.89 14.51
N ASP A 476 13.97 -24.53 15.61
CA ASP A 476 15.25 -25.12 16.05
C ASP A 476 15.13 -26.61 16.39
N GLN A 477 14.03 -27.01 17.06
CA GLN A 477 13.78 -28.41 17.38
C GLN A 477 13.57 -29.24 16.10
N TRP A 478 12.85 -28.72 15.12
CA TRP A 478 12.70 -29.36 13.82
C TRP A 478 14.03 -29.51 13.08
N LEU A 479 14.82 -28.44 12.98
CA LEU A 479 16.14 -28.48 12.33
C LEU A 479 17.09 -29.48 13.03
N THR A 480 17.05 -29.55 14.36
CA THR A 480 17.79 -30.52 15.14
C THR A 480 17.32 -31.95 14.91
N HIS A 481 16.02 -32.19 14.88
CA HIS A 481 15.41 -33.50 14.57
C HIS A 481 15.83 -33.97 13.17
N LEU A 482 15.80 -33.06 12.19
CA LEU A 482 16.21 -33.36 10.82
C LEU A 482 17.75 -33.41 10.67
N LYS A 483 18.51 -33.05 11.68
CA LYS A 483 19.99 -32.99 11.64
C LYS A 483 20.49 -32.17 10.44
N ALA A 484 19.94 -30.97 10.24
CA ALA A 484 20.20 -30.14 9.07
C ALA A 484 21.70 -29.81 8.93
N ASP A 485 22.29 -30.15 7.78
CA ASP A 485 23.64 -29.74 7.37
C ASP A 485 23.59 -28.43 6.59
N THR A 486 22.58 -28.27 5.73
CA THR A 486 22.36 -27.08 4.91
C THR A 486 20.96 -26.55 5.15
N VAL A 487 20.83 -25.27 5.45
CA VAL A 487 19.57 -24.54 5.61
C VAL A 487 19.46 -23.49 4.51
N VAL A 488 18.43 -23.60 3.68
CA VAL A 488 18.18 -22.69 2.56
C VAL A 488 16.98 -21.79 2.90
N GLY A 489 17.22 -20.49 3.03
CA GLY A 489 16.24 -19.50 3.46
C GLY A 489 15.58 -18.76 2.30
N PHE A 490 14.26 -18.82 2.21
CA PHE A 490 13.41 -18.16 1.23
C PHE A 490 12.58 -17.06 1.91
N PHE A 491 13.13 -15.84 1.94
CA PHE A 491 12.48 -14.67 2.59
C PHE A 491 12.43 -13.48 1.63
N GLY A 492 11.82 -12.39 2.04
CA GLY A 492 11.77 -11.15 1.28
C GLY A 492 10.55 -11.02 0.37
N TYR A 493 9.82 -12.08 0.09
CA TYR A 493 8.58 -12.01 -0.68
C TYR A 493 7.44 -11.42 0.16
N ASN A 494 7.10 -12.02 1.29
CA ASN A 494 6.03 -11.52 2.16
C ASN A 494 6.32 -10.10 2.63
N GLU A 495 7.58 -9.85 2.98
CA GLU A 495 8.04 -8.59 3.53
C GLU A 495 8.06 -7.48 2.46
N SER A 496 8.15 -7.83 1.16
CA SER A 496 8.13 -6.85 0.07
C SER A 496 6.82 -6.09 -0.03
N PHE A 497 5.72 -6.63 0.49
CA PHE A 497 4.44 -5.94 0.56
C PHE A 497 4.44 -4.76 1.54
N ASP A 498 5.37 -4.73 2.49
CA ASP A 498 5.56 -3.60 3.41
C ASP A 498 6.28 -2.40 2.75
N GLY A 499 6.74 -2.56 1.51
CA GLY A 499 7.37 -1.51 0.70
C GLY A 499 8.76 -1.09 1.18
N ALA A 500 9.30 -0.04 0.57
CA ALA A 500 10.67 0.42 0.78
C ALA A 500 10.98 0.85 2.23
N SER A 501 10.00 1.36 2.95
CA SER A 501 10.18 1.87 4.32
C SER A 501 10.55 0.78 5.34
N LYS A 502 10.22 -0.49 5.08
CA LYS A 502 10.44 -1.61 5.99
C LYS A 502 11.68 -2.47 5.63
N VAL A 503 12.37 -2.15 4.54
CA VAL A 503 13.56 -2.89 4.10
C VAL A 503 14.62 -2.96 5.20
N GLY A 504 14.88 -1.86 5.92
CA GLY A 504 15.87 -1.84 7.02
C GLY A 504 15.47 -2.73 8.20
N ASN A 505 14.17 -2.83 8.52
CA ASN A 505 13.69 -3.73 9.56
C ASN A 505 13.84 -5.19 9.12
N PHE A 506 13.48 -5.52 7.88
CA PHE A 506 13.67 -6.84 7.30
C PHE A 506 15.13 -7.26 7.27
N GLU A 507 16.06 -6.36 6.84
CA GLU A 507 17.50 -6.61 6.84
C GLU A 507 18.00 -6.98 8.25
N ALA A 508 17.57 -6.21 9.26
CA ALA A 508 17.95 -6.46 10.66
C ALA A 508 17.37 -7.77 11.21
N GLU A 509 16.14 -8.12 10.85
CA GLU A 509 15.50 -9.38 11.23
C GLU A 509 16.21 -10.59 10.59
N LEU A 510 16.51 -10.50 9.29
CA LEU A 510 17.22 -11.53 8.55
C LEU A 510 18.64 -11.74 9.08
N ASP A 511 19.35 -10.64 9.37
CA ASP A 511 20.68 -10.67 9.99
C ASP A 511 20.68 -11.39 11.35
N ALA A 512 19.67 -11.09 12.17
CA ALA A 512 19.51 -11.73 13.48
C ALA A 512 19.19 -13.23 13.34
N TRP A 513 18.33 -13.61 12.39
CA TRP A 513 18.03 -15.00 12.09
C TRP A 513 19.26 -15.77 11.60
N VAL A 514 20.06 -15.18 10.71
CA VAL A 514 21.30 -15.78 10.22
C VAL A 514 22.26 -15.97 11.38
N THR A 515 22.48 -14.95 12.21
CA THR A 515 23.34 -15.01 13.38
C THR A 515 22.92 -16.13 14.33
N HIS A 516 21.62 -16.23 14.61
CA HIS A 516 21.05 -17.28 15.45
C HIS A 516 21.29 -18.67 14.84
N THR A 517 20.97 -18.85 13.56
CA THR A 517 21.11 -20.14 12.85
C THR A 517 22.55 -20.62 12.81
N LEU A 518 23.50 -19.72 12.54
CA LEU A 518 24.94 -20.04 12.53
C LEU A 518 25.49 -20.35 13.92
N SER A 519 24.82 -19.95 15.01
CA SER A 519 25.21 -20.28 16.38
C SER A 519 24.85 -21.72 16.79
N LYS A 520 24.12 -22.45 15.94
CA LYS A 520 23.59 -23.80 16.22
C LYS A 520 24.43 -24.88 15.54
N ALA A 521 24.39 -26.08 16.10
CA ALA A 521 24.90 -27.30 15.48
C ALA A 521 23.79 -28.33 15.37
N TYR A 522 22.87 -28.12 14.43
CA TYR A 522 21.67 -28.97 14.28
C TYR A 522 22.01 -30.43 14.00
N ASN A 523 23.07 -30.71 13.28
CA ASN A 523 23.57 -32.06 13.03
C ASN A 523 24.42 -32.64 14.20
N GLY A 524 24.60 -31.88 15.27
CA GLY A 524 25.42 -32.24 16.45
C GLY A 524 26.94 -32.17 16.20
N LYS A 525 27.40 -31.60 15.09
CA LYS A 525 28.83 -31.59 14.70
C LYS A 525 29.36 -30.18 14.44
N ALA A 526 28.64 -29.38 13.62
CA ALA A 526 29.07 -28.07 13.18
C ALA A 526 27.88 -27.17 12.91
N ALA A 527 28.15 -25.87 12.80
CA ALA A 527 27.17 -24.90 12.31
C ALA A 527 26.68 -25.30 10.91
N PRO A 528 25.38 -25.10 10.58
CA PRO A 528 24.86 -25.41 9.25
C PRO A 528 25.47 -24.48 8.20
N ARG A 529 25.58 -24.97 6.98
CA ARG A 529 25.71 -24.11 5.81
C ARG A 529 24.37 -23.36 5.62
N VAL A 530 24.43 -22.05 5.70
CA VAL A 530 23.23 -21.20 5.42
C VAL A 530 23.36 -20.65 4.02
N VAL A 531 22.27 -20.77 3.25
CA VAL A 531 22.13 -20.21 1.91
C VAL A 531 20.93 -19.29 1.89
N LEU A 532 21.11 -18.07 1.39
CA LEU A 532 20.02 -17.10 1.24
C LEU A 532 19.60 -16.99 -0.22
N VAL A 533 18.29 -16.98 -0.44
CA VAL A 533 17.70 -16.98 -1.79
C VAL A 533 16.81 -15.74 -1.93
N SER A 534 16.95 -15.00 -3.04
CA SER A 534 16.03 -13.89 -3.32
C SER A 534 14.64 -14.39 -3.70
N PRO A 535 13.59 -13.57 -3.56
CA PRO A 535 12.31 -13.86 -4.21
C PRO A 535 12.48 -13.93 -5.74
N VAL A 536 11.52 -14.57 -6.41
CA VAL A 536 11.35 -14.48 -7.87
C VAL A 536 10.76 -13.13 -8.26
N ALA A 537 10.94 -12.70 -9.52
CA ALA A 537 10.29 -11.50 -10.02
C ALA A 537 8.77 -11.67 -10.14
N TYR A 538 8.06 -10.56 -10.20
CA TYR A 538 6.66 -10.53 -10.60
C TYR A 538 6.58 -10.63 -12.12
N GLU A 539 5.74 -11.54 -12.63
CA GLU A 539 5.47 -11.73 -14.05
C GLU A 539 4.32 -10.84 -14.51
N ASP A 540 4.56 -9.96 -15.48
CA ASP A 540 3.51 -9.15 -16.08
C ASP A 540 2.56 -10.02 -16.92
N GLN A 541 1.34 -10.20 -16.43
CA GLN A 541 0.26 -10.91 -17.12
C GLN A 541 -0.90 -9.96 -17.48
N SER A 542 -0.71 -8.64 -17.36
CA SER A 542 -1.76 -7.64 -17.55
C SER A 542 -2.37 -7.63 -18.95
N ALA A 543 -1.64 -8.09 -19.96
CA ALA A 543 -2.16 -8.24 -21.32
C ALA A 543 -3.19 -9.38 -21.48
N LYS A 544 -3.18 -10.36 -20.57
CA LYS A 544 -4.03 -11.58 -20.66
C LYS A 544 -5.00 -11.70 -19.48
N ARG A 545 -4.76 -10.98 -18.39
CA ARG A 545 -5.52 -11.08 -17.15
C ARG A 545 -5.66 -9.70 -16.54
N ASP A 546 -6.68 -9.48 -15.74
CA ASP A 546 -6.86 -8.25 -14.96
C ASP A 546 -5.93 -8.26 -13.72
N LEU A 547 -4.65 -8.04 -13.99
CA LEU A 547 -3.57 -8.02 -12.99
C LEU A 547 -2.69 -6.79 -13.20
N PRO A 548 -2.01 -6.31 -12.14
CA PRO A 548 -1.02 -5.25 -12.26
C PRO A 548 0.09 -5.62 -13.24
N LYS A 549 0.77 -4.60 -13.82
CA LYS A 549 1.97 -4.83 -14.64
C LYS A 549 3.18 -5.31 -13.83
N GLY A 550 3.15 -5.09 -12.52
CA GLY A 550 4.19 -5.53 -11.61
C GLY A 550 5.34 -4.56 -11.44
N ASP A 551 5.22 -3.31 -11.87
CA ASP A 551 6.31 -2.32 -11.74
C ASP A 551 6.60 -1.99 -10.27
N VAL A 552 5.57 -1.81 -9.46
CA VAL A 552 5.69 -1.56 -8.01
C VAL A 552 6.20 -2.79 -7.28
N GLU A 553 5.61 -3.93 -7.59
CA GLU A 553 5.97 -5.24 -7.03
C GLU A 553 7.44 -5.56 -7.31
N ASN A 554 7.88 -5.43 -8.55
CA ASN A 554 9.26 -5.67 -8.94
C ASN A 554 10.24 -4.66 -8.32
N SER A 555 9.83 -3.41 -8.16
CA SER A 555 10.64 -2.40 -7.47
C SER A 555 10.86 -2.77 -6.00
N ASN A 556 9.81 -3.20 -5.30
CA ASN A 556 9.91 -3.65 -3.93
C ASN A 556 10.72 -4.94 -3.82
N LEU A 557 10.41 -5.97 -4.63
CA LEU A 557 11.13 -7.24 -4.63
C LEU A 557 12.63 -7.04 -4.84
N LEU A 558 13.03 -6.11 -5.71
CA LEU A 558 14.44 -5.79 -5.95
C LEU A 558 15.12 -5.21 -4.69
N LEU A 559 14.43 -4.33 -3.94
CA LEU A 559 14.97 -3.77 -2.69
C LEU A 559 15.20 -4.87 -1.65
N TYR A 560 14.26 -5.80 -1.52
CA TYR A 560 14.39 -6.91 -0.57
C TYR A 560 15.43 -7.94 -1.02
N ALA A 561 15.54 -8.20 -2.32
CA ALA A 561 16.62 -9.04 -2.87
C ALA A 561 18.01 -8.44 -2.57
N ALA A 562 18.18 -7.12 -2.72
CA ALA A 562 19.41 -6.43 -2.38
C ALA A 562 19.73 -6.48 -0.87
N ALA A 563 18.73 -6.40 0.00
CA ALA A 563 18.90 -6.55 1.44
C ALA A 563 19.34 -7.97 1.79
N ILE A 564 18.78 -9.00 1.16
CA ILE A 564 19.21 -10.40 1.33
C ILE A 564 20.65 -10.58 0.89
N GLU A 565 21.03 -10.05 -0.27
CA GLU A 565 22.41 -10.11 -0.76
C GLU A 565 23.39 -9.43 0.20
N LYS A 566 23.01 -8.28 0.77
CA LYS A 566 23.81 -7.54 1.75
C LYS A 566 24.05 -8.34 3.01
N VAL A 567 23.02 -9.01 3.56
CA VAL A 567 23.15 -9.90 4.72
C VAL A 567 24.02 -11.10 4.39
N ALA A 568 23.84 -11.71 3.22
CA ALA A 568 24.68 -12.82 2.77
C ALA A 568 26.15 -12.42 2.70
N LYS A 569 26.46 -11.27 2.10
CA LYS A 569 27.84 -10.72 2.05
C LYS A 569 28.41 -10.47 3.43
N LYS A 570 27.63 -9.91 4.36
CA LYS A 570 28.05 -9.64 5.74
C LYS A 570 28.53 -10.90 6.45
N HIS A 571 27.85 -12.01 6.26
CA HIS A 571 28.13 -13.30 6.90
C HIS A 571 28.93 -14.27 6.01
N SER A 572 29.40 -13.82 4.85
CA SER A 572 30.14 -14.65 3.87
C SER A 572 29.36 -15.90 3.43
N LEU A 573 28.02 -15.76 3.26
CA LEU A 573 27.11 -16.83 2.86
C LEU A 573 26.96 -16.91 1.34
N THR A 574 26.53 -18.06 0.85
CA THR A 574 26.05 -18.21 -0.51
C THR A 574 24.74 -17.42 -0.66
N TYR A 575 24.68 -16.53 -1.67
CA TYR A 575 23.48 -15.86 -2.12
C TYR A 575 23.08 -16.40 -3.49
N ILE A 576 21.81 -16.75 -3.66
CA ILE A 576 21.26 -17.20 -4.93
C ILE A 576 20.23 -16.17 -5.40
N ASP A 577 20.56 -15.49 -6.49
CA ASP A 577 19.64 -14.55 -7.14
C ASP A 577 18.66 -15.34 -8.02
N LEU A 578 17.39 -15.34 -7.63
CA LEU A 578 16.28 -15.81 -8.47
C LEU A 578 15.55 -14.64 -9.15
N PHE A 579 15.65 -13.42 -8.62
CA PHE A 579 14.92 -12.26 -9.12
C PHE A 579 15.32 -11.91 -10.56
N SER A 580 16.61 -11.67 -10.80
CA SER A 580 17.10 -11.22 -12.10
C SER A 580 16.88 -12.26 -13.20
N PRO A 581 17.22 -13.56 -13.02
CA PRO A 581 17.00 -14.54 -14.08
C PRO A 581 15.52 -14.83 -14.33
N THR A 582 14.65 -14.86 -13.30
CA THR A 582 13.22 -15.06 -13.53
C THR A 582 12.58 -13.86 -14.25
N LYS A 583 12.99 -12.63 -13.91
CA LYS A 583 12.57 -11.43 -14.67
C LYS A 583 12.92 -11.54 -16.15
N ALA A 584 14.13 -12.01 -16.46
CA ALA A 584 14.58 -12.22 -17.85
C ALA A 584 13.83 -13.38 -18.55
N ILE A 585 13.47 -14.42 -17.81
CA ILE A 585 12.67 -15.54 -18.34
C ILE A 585 11.26 -15.05 -18.68
N TYR A 586 10.60 -14.35 -17.76
CA TYR A 586 9.24 -13.85 -17.92
C TYR A 586 9.12 -12.83 -19.06
N ALA A 587 10.15 -12.00 -19.27
CA ALA A 587 10.19 -11.03 -20.36
C ALA A 587 10.18 -11.65 -21.77
N LYS A 588 10.48 -12.95 -21.90
CA LYS A 588 10.44 -13.65 -23.20
C LYS A 588 9.00 -13.91 -23.68
N GLY A 589 8.03 -13.79 -22.80
CA GLY A 589 6.63 -14.08 -23.09
C GLY A 589 6.36 -15.59 -23.30
N GLY A 590 5.16 -15.90 -23.76
CA GLY A 590 4.71 -17.28 -23.96
C GLY A 590 3.67 -17.71 -22.94
N ASP A 591 3.73 -18.96 -22.48
CA ASP A 591 2.90 -19.46 -21.41
C ASP A 591 3.34 -18.89 -20.07
N ALA A 592 2.37 -18.63 -19.19
CA ALA A 592 2.65 -18.04 -17.91
C ALA A 592 3.46 -18.97 -17.00
N PHE A 593 4.57 -18.46 -16.48
CA PHE A 593 5.39 -19.16 -15.49
C PHE A 593 4.86 -18.99 -14.06
N THR A 594 3.92 -18.05 -13.86
CA THR A 594 3.32 -17.80 -12.56
C THR A 594 1.79 -17.80 -12.61
N THR A 595 1.17 -18.02 -11.46
CA THR A 595 -0.24 -17.72 -11.21
C THR A 595 -0.33 -16.40 -10.46
N GLY A 596 -1.07 -15.43 -11.01
CA GLY A 596 -1.25 -14.12 -10.37
C GLY A 596 0.02 -13.27 -10.30
N GLY A 597 1.01 -13.54 -11.14
CA GLY A 597 2.26 -12.78 -11.22
C GLY A 597 3.35 -13.22 -10.22
N PHE A 598 3.02 -13.89 -9.13
CA PHE A 598 3.96 -14.20 -8.05
C PHE A 598 4.27 -15.67 -7.85
N VAL A 599 3.26 -16.52 -7.96
CA VAL A 599 3.36 -17.93 -7.56
C VAL A 599 3.78 -18.77 -8.76
N PRO A 600 4.98 -19.36 -8.77
CA PRO A 600 5.38 -20.18 -9.89
C PRO A 600 4.38 -21.33 -10.16
N THR A 601 4.09 -21.57 -11.43
CA THR A 601 3.42 -22.78 -11.91
C THR A 601 4.40 -23.97 -11.90
N ASP A 602 3.96 -25.14 -12.30
CA ASP A 602 4.85 -26.30 -12.47
C ASP A 602 6.05 -25.98 -13.39
N ALA A 603 5.79 -25.30 -14.53
CA ALA A 603 6.85 -24.84 -15.43
C ALA A 603 7.75 -23.79 -14.78
N GLY A 604 7.16 -22.87 -14.01
CA GLY A 604 7.91 -21.87 -13.24
C GLY A 604 8.83 -22.51 -12.19
N TYR A 605 8.33 -23.49 -11.45
CA TYR A 605 9.16 -24.23 -10.48
C TYR A 605 10.25 -25.06 -11.15
N ALA A 606 10.02 -25.59 -12.36
CA ALA A 606 11.08 -26.27 -13.11
C ALA A 606 12.26 -25.33 -13.43
N GLU A 607 12.00 -24.06 -13.77
CA GLU A 607 13.05 -23.08 -13.99
C GLU A 607 13.72 -22.64 -12.65
N VAL A 608 12.91 -22.38 -11.60
CA VAL A 608 13.44 -22.07 -10.26
C VAL A 608 14.36 -23.19 -9.75
N ALA A 609 13.96 -24.45 -9.93
CA ALA A 609 14.75 -25.60 -9.49
C ALA A 609 16.12 -25.66 -10.16
N LYS A 610 16.20 -25.42 -11.48
CA LYS A 610 17.47 -25.36 -12.23
C LYS A 610 18.40 -24.24 -11.72
N LEU A 611 17.82 -23.05 -11.50
CA LEU A 611 18.55 -21.90 -10.98
C LEU A 611 19.07 -22.19 -9.57
N LEU A 612 18.22 -22.72 -8.70
CA LEU A 612 18.56 -23.04 -7.32
C LEU A 612 19.63 -24.14 -7.24
N ALA A 613 19.46 -25.25 -7.97
CA ALA A 613 20.46 -26.33 -7.98
C ALA A 613 21.81 -25.86 -8.48
N THR A 614 21.83 -24.97 -9.48
CA THR A 614 23.05 -24.35 -10.00
C THR A 614 23.69 -23.41 -8.98
N GLY A 615 22.89 -22.61 -8.28
CA GLY A 615 23.38 -21.71 -7.22
C GLY A 615 23.88 -22.48 -6.00
N LEU A 616 23.31 -23.61 -5.66
CA LEU A 616 23.70 -24.45 -4.53
C LEU A 616 25.05 -25.19 -4.78
N TYR A 617 25.20 -25.81 -5.95
CA TYR A 617 26.26 -26.80 -6.20
C TYR A 617 26.97 -26.63 -7.54
N GLY A 618 26.74 -25.50 -8.22
CA GLY A 618 27.33 -25.24 -9.54
C GLY A 618 26.58 -25.91 -10.69
N HIS A 619 27.11 -25.73 -11.89
CA HIS A 619 26.60 -26.37 -13.09
C HIS A 619 26.93 -27.85 -13.07
N ALA A 620 25.91 -28.69 -13.15
CA ALA A 620 26.06 -30.12 -13.35
C ALA A 620 25.00 -30.63 -14.30
N SER A 621 25.39 -31.57 -15.17
CA SER A 621 24.46 -32.33 -15.99
C SER A 621 23.76 -33.40 -15.17
N TYR A 622 22.67 -33.96 -15.68
CA TYR A 622 22.01 -35.10 -15.04
C TYR A 622 22.92 -36.32 -15.11
N GLU A 623 23.26 -36.86 -13.95
CA GLU A 623 23.99 -38.12 -13.82
C GLU A 623 23.04 -39.31 -13.67
N SER A 624 21.78 -39.07 -13.31
CA SER A 624 20.77 -40.10 -13.16
C SER A 624 20.49 -40.78 -14.50
N LYS A 625 20.50 -42.10 -14.49
CA LYS A 625 20.05 -42.93 -15.61
C LYS A 625 18.55 -43.30 -15.51
N ALA A 626 17.91 -42.95 -14.42
CA ALA A 626 16.48 -43.18 -14.23
C ALA A 626 15.64 -42.22 -15.10
N ASP A 627 14.45 -42.65 -15.49
CA ASP A 627 13.50 -41.77 -16.15
C ASP A 627 13.17 -40.57 -15.21
N PRO A 628 13.38 -39.33 -15.67
CA PRO A 628 13.09 -38.14 -14.87
C PRO A 628 11.65 -38.08 -14.34
N LYS A 629 10.69 -38.63 -15.07
CA LYS A 629 9.29 -38.70 -14.63
C LYS A 629 9.11 -39.60 -13.43
N LEU A 630 9.75 -40.76 -13.41
CA LEU A 630 9.68 -41.69 -12.29
C LEU A 630 10.38 -41.14 -11.05
N VAL A 631 11.50 -40.43 -11.20
CA VAL A 631 12.17 -39.75 -10.11
C VAL A 631 11.24 -38.65 -9.53
N HIS A 632 10.62 -37.86 -10.40
CA HIS A 632 9.71 -36.80 -9.98
C HIS A 632 8.49 -37.35 -9.22
N GLU A 633 7.84 -38.42 -9.73
CA GLU A 633 6.69 -39.03 -9.04
C GLU A 633 7.10 -39.60 -7.66
N ALA A 634 8.26 -40.20 -7.54
CA ALA A 634 8.76 -40.70 -6.26
C ALA A 634 9.02 -39.56 -5.26
N VAL A 635 9.61 -38.45 -5.73
CA VAL A 635 9.82 -37.25 -4.89
C VAL A 635 8.48 -36.63 -4.47
N LYS A 636 7.52 -36.50 -5.39
CA LYS A 636 6.16 -36.01 -5.06
C LYS A 636 5.50 -36.85 -3.99
N GLN A 637 5.55 -38.17 -4.11
CA GLN A 637 4.98 -39.06 -3.11
C GLN A 637 5.65 -38.88 -1.74
N LYS A 638 6.98 -38.79 -1.70
CA LYS A 638 7.73 -38.53 -0.46
C LYS A 638 7.37 -37.15 0.13
N ASP A 639 7.28 -36.12 -0.69
CA ASP A 639 6.95 -34.76 -0.23
C ASP A 639 5.51 -34.66 0.29
N TRP A 640 4.58 -35.41 -0.31
CA TRP A 640 3.22 -35.49 0.21
C TRP A 640 3.18 -36.09 1.64
N PHE A 641 3.88 -37.19 1.88
CA PHE A 641 3.99 -37.78 3.23
C PHE A 641 4.64 -36.82 4.21
N TRP A 642 5.74 -36.17 3.80
CA TRP A 642 6.39 -35.15 4.62
C TRP A 642 5.48 -33.98 4.97
N ASN A 643 4.74 -33.47 4.00
CA ASN A 643 3.80 -32.38 4.21
C ASN A 643 2.67 -32.76 5.18
N CYS A 644 2.16 -33.99 5.09
CA CYS A 644 1.16 -34.50 6.03
C CYS A 644 1.71 -34.59 7.46
N ASP A 645 3.00 -34.89 7.63
CA ASP A 645 3.66 -34.98 8.94
C ASP A 645 4.04 -33.59 9.49
N TYR A 646 4.53 -32.69 8.63
CA TYR A 646 4.97 -31.37 9.03
C TYR A 646 3.84 -30.35 9.13
N ASN A 647 2.94 -30.29 8.15
CA ASN A 647 1.81 -29.35 8.07
C ASN A 647 0.50 -30.05 8.43
N ILE A 648 0.42 -30.66 9.60
CA ILE A 648 -0.78 -31.37 10.06
C ILE A 648 -1.98 -30.42 10.03
N LEU A 649 -2.97 -30.71 9.18
CA LEU A 649 -4.19 -29.93 9.01
C LEU A 649 -4.97 -29.72 10.31
N ASN A 650 -4.83 -30.63 11.26
CA ASN A 650 -5.51 -30.62 12.55
C ASN A 650 -4.56 -30.37 13.73
N GLY A 651 -3.52 -29.58 13.51
CA GLY A 651 -2.46 -29.34 14.50
C GLY A 651 -2.95 -28.85 15.86
N VAL A 652 -4.06 -28.09 15.90
CA VAL A 652 -4.70 -27.66 17.15
C VAL A 652 -5.24 -28.84 17.97
N HIS A 653 -5.76 -29.88 17.33
CA HIS A 653 -6.26 -31.07 17.97
C HIS A 653 -5.15 -32.08 18.30
N THR A 654 -4.17 -32.19 17.42
CA THR A 654 -3.06 -33.15 17.55
C THR A 654 -1.98 -32.70 18.53
N HIS A 655 -1.56 -31.44 18.43
CA HIS A 655 -0.43 -30.87 19.19
C HIS A 655 -0.81 -29.66 20.05
N GLY A 656 -2.04 -29.12 19.88
CA GLY A 656 -2.46 -27.88 20.48
C GLY A 656 -3.32 -28.04 21.72
N GLN A 657 -3.94 -26.96 22.12
CA GLN A 657 -4.79 -26.89 23.33
C GLN A 657 -6.05 -27.78 23.27
N ARG A 658 -6.43 -28.24 22.07
CA ARG A 658 -7.60 -29.15 21.89
C ARG A 658 -7.19 -30.62 21.83
N TYR A 659 -5.93 -30.94 22.07
CA TYR A 659 -5.50 -32.36 22.19
C TYR A 659 -6.27 -33.11 23.25
N ASN A 660 -6.46 -32.50 24.41
CA ASN A 660 -7.28 -33.05 25.50
C ASN A 660 -8.58 -32.20 25.63
N PRO A 661 -9.80 -32.76 25.46
CA PRO A 661 -10.13 -34.21 25.38
C PRO A 661 -10.15 -34.81 23.97
N TYR A 662 -9.80 -34.07 22.94
CA TYR A 662 -10.08 -34.48 21.55
C TYR A 662 -8.91 -35.22 20.85
N GLY A 663 -7.69 -35.17 21.38
CA GLY A 663 -6.49 -35.62 20.70
C GLY A 663 -6.53 -37.04 20.15
N PRO A 664 -6.64 -38.07 20.97
CA PRO A 664 -6.56 -39.46 20.46
C PRO A 664 -7.74 -39.86 19.55
N GLN A 665 -8.88 -39.22 19.71
CA GLN A 665 -10.10 -39.52 18.94
C GLN A 665 -10.13 -38.80 17.60
N ASN A 666 -9.28 -37.82 17.38
CA ASN A 666 -9.22 -37.03 16.16
C ASN A 666 -8.01 -37.36 15.27
N TYR A 667 -7.27 -38.41 15.61
CA TYR A 667 -6.28 -38.98 14.71
C TYR A 667 -6.99 -39.65 13.54
N PRO A 668 -6.59 -39.34 12.28
CA PRO A 668 -7.17 -40.01 11.11
C PRO A 668 -6.85 -41.50 11.11
#